data_ae523d5403ba333400444ff0b0eea9d4
#
_entry.id   ae523d5403ba333400444ff0b0eea9d4
#
_cell.length_a   1.000
_cell.length_b   1.000
_cell.length_c   1.000
_cell.angle_alpha   90.00
_cell.angle_beta   90.00
_cell.angle_gamma   90.00
#
_symmetry.space_group_name_H-M   'P 1'
#
loop_
_entity.id
_entity.type
_entity.pdbx_description
1 polymer ?
#
loop_
_entity_poly.entity_id
_entity_poly.type
_entity_poly.pdbx_seq_one_letter_code
_entity_poly.pdbx_strand_id
1 'polypeptide(L)'
;MPFSADRQQESERVSVRGARTHNLKSVNLEIPYRRITSFCGVSGSGKSSLAFDVLYAEGQRRYLECLSPHVRQKLELMDKPEADGIDGILPAIAVAEQTANPRSRATVGVATETSDYLRLVFSKIGVPHCQSCGKQIRRHTPETIVEELRRFPKGSRAMIMFAPPYSTFRYGLADFERIWQKEGFHRGLLTFSSDDRPFAKVAARYGKTFDLDDEVKEFAIDFAHAVFLYGALFDPSDEEQMAELGLRSAGMGEGEGSKSDDEDSELKTKSRVLTLDPDGDDRTLMRYLKKRDAIIRRPGVSPIHFVVDRVTLGETDERRLIEALESAYSYGEGRCRILIEGEQTLGPNGELVAADRQNAVLLNDRVWTSVAFSRYLRCEDCGVDFPELTPNLFNFGSLNGACPVCLGHGWWSAFDMDRVFPNKRLSILNGAIAPWNNKTYRNKLKEFDGYASALGVRTDVPFSELTREEINAILNGSPALKYKGLNGFFLSLLQDKYKMHIRVFLDRWQVQGTCPVCQGKRLRKEALAVTVNGANIHDLLSVPIVELIKILDSWKLSETEEQIARHALKQVRSRLECLKNVGLGYLTLERPLKTLSSGESRRVKLTAALGSDLVDMLYVLDEPSNGLHPYDSERLAKSICRLRDRGNTVVVVDHEETILGASDKIVELGPRAGEDGGRIVYEGSVEGIKESPDSLTGSYLSGRRIGGGLPHRRITKGPYVTLKGATGYNLKNLDAKFPLNRLCVVTGVSGAGKSALVQETLFPALCSKLGGDEETIANGLPYTGIFGHENLDEVAFVDQTPIGRSPRSNPVTYLKIFDDIRNLYAETPEAKERGYSAGYFSFNVDGGRCGVCKGEGFIQTDMQFAPDVFTRCPQCNGKRYCRAVLEITHRDRNIADVLDMTAREAFKHFRGENKIQQKLKRMMDVGLDYLRLGQPANTLSGGEAQRLKLASFLSTARKGSCLFIMN
;
A
#
# COMPACT_ATOMS: atom_id res chain seq x y z
N MET A 1 7.85 59.82 12.35
CA MET A 1 9.20 59.40 12.07
C MET A 1 9.13 58.37 10.93
N PRO A 2 9.81 58.60 9.79
CA PRO A 2 9.75 57.68 8.66
C PRO A 2 10.63 56.47 9.02
N PHE A 3 10.04 55.27 8.98
CA PHE A 3 10.76 54.03 9.01
C PHE A 3 11.66 53.95 7.78
N SER A 4 12.97 53.93 8.02
CA SER A 4 13.99 53.95 7.01
C SER A 4 13.87 52.72 6.09
N ALA A 5 13.89 52.94 4.79
CA ALA A 5 13.86 51.93 3.74
C ALA A 5 15.04 50.93 3.80
N ASP A 6 16.12 51.28 4.50
CA ASP A 6 17.29 50.40 4.72
C ASP A 6 17.03 49.15 5.58
N ARG A 7 16.04 49.18 6.48
CA ARG A 7 15.67 47.97 7.25
C ARG A 7 14.87 46.93 6.47
N GLN A 8 14.27 47.32 5.33
CA GLN A 8 13.55 46.36 4.50
C GLN A 8 14.49 45.55 3.59
N GLN A 9 15.66 46.05 3.23
CA GLN A 9 16.65 45.32 2.43
C GLN A 9 17.47 44.30 3.28
N GLU A 10 17.61 44.45 4.58
CA GLU A 10 18.31 43.49 5.46
C GLU A 10 17.49 42.21 5.75
N SER A 11 16.19 42.18 5.49
CA SER A 11 15.30 41.07 5.85
C SER A 11 15.00 40.06 4.72
N GLU A 12 15.56 40.20 3.55
CA GLU A 12 15.25 39.33 2.39
C GLU A 12 16.25 38.19 2.15
N ARG A 13 16.85 37.64 3.24
CA ARG A 13 17.83 36.56 3.12
C ARG A 13 17.87 35.69 4.37
N VAL A 14 18.27 34.43 4.20
CA VAL A 14 18.71 33.57 5.29
C VAL A 14 20.19 33.82 5.52
N SER A 15 20.58 34.16 6.76
CA SER A 15 21.98 34.37 7.15
C SER A 15 22.44 33.27 8.10
N VAL A 16 23.46 32.50 7.70
CA VAL A 16 24.12 31.47 8.52
C VAL A 16 25.47 31.99 8.96
N ARG A 17 25.77 31.91 10.25
CA ARG A 17 27.05 32.33 10.82
C ARG A 17 27.69 31.22 11.61
N GLY A 18 28.97 30.96 11.31
CA GLY A 18 29.81 30.03 12.05
C GLY A 18 29.32 28.60 12.09
N ALA A 19 28.77 28.06 11.01
CA ALA A 19 28.30 26.66 10.97
C ALA A 19 29.47 25.67 11.06
N ARG A 20 29.35 24.71 12.03
CA ARG A 20 30.42 23.74 12.38
C ARG A 20 29.93 22.32 12.42
N THR A 21 28.72 22.07 11.99
CA THR A 21 28.12 20.73 11.96
C THR A 21 28.94 19.78 11.09
N HIS A 22 29.29 18.60 11.63
CA HIS A 22 30.11 17.56 10.98
C HIS A 22 31.51 18.05 10.55
N ASN A 23 31.77 18.15 9.24
CA ASN A 23 33.06 18.58 8.72
C ASN A 23 33.13 20.08 8.37
N LEU A 24 32.05 20.84 8.61
CA LEU A 24 31.99 22.28 8.32
C LEU A 24 32.96 23.07 9.22
N LYS A 25 33.64 24.06 8.64
CA LYS A 25 34.68 24.86 9.31
C LYS A 25 34.27 26.31 9.47
N SER A 26 33.35 26.58 10.42
CA SER A 26 32.81 27.90 10.70
C SER A 26 32.33 28.62 9.43
N VAL A 27 31.45 27.97 8.69
CA VAL A 27 30.92 28.47 7.44
C VAL A 27 29.95 29.62 7.68
N ASN A 28 30.19 30.74 6.97
CA ASN A 28 29.24 31.87 6.89
C ASN A 28 28.64 31.89 5.50
N LEU A 29 27.33 32.08 5.41
CA LEU A 29 26.60 32.01 4.15
C LEU A 29 25.34 32.85 4.20
N GLU A 30 25.02 33.51 3.09
CA GLU A 30 23.80 34.26 2.86
C GLU A 30 23.02 33.64 1.69
N ILE A 31 21.73 33.34 1.93
CA ILE A 31 20.86 32.77 0.91
C ILE A 31 19.71 33.75 0.63
N PRO A 32 19.66 34.33 -0.58
CA PRO A 32 18.60 35.29 -0.93
C PRO A 32 17.25 34.58 -1.04
N TYR A 33 16.18 35.23 -0.53
CA TYR A 33 14.83 34.72 -0.66
C TYR A 33 14.36 34.71 -2.13
N ARG A 34 13.45 33.79 -2.43
CA ARG A 34 12.80 33.65 -3.73
C ARG A 34 13.79 33.48 -4.88
N ARG A 35 14.91 32.82 -4.58
CA ARG A 35 16.01 32.50 -5.53
C ARG A 35 16.38 31.03 -5.40
N ILE A 36 17.03 30.52 -6.43
CA ILE A 36 17.65 29.19 -6.45
C ILE A 36 19.13 29.35 -6.08
N THR A 37 19.55 28.75 -4.95
CA THR A 37 20.96 28.66 -4.56
C THR A 37 21.41 27.21 -4.69
N SER A 38 22.41 26.94 -5.54
CA SER A 38 22.95 25.59 -5.72
C SER A 38 24.25 25.39 -4.95
N PHE A 39 24.31 24.30 -4.17
CA PHE A 39 25.51 23.83 -3.48
C PHE A 39 26.20 22.77 -4.33
N CYS A 40 27.42 23.04 -4.77
CA CYS A 40 28.24 22.11 -5.55
C CYS A 40 29.56 21.80 -4.88
N GLY A 41 30.37 20.93 -5.47
CA GLY A 41 31.69 20.51 -4.96
C GLY A 41 31.81 18.99 -4.85
N VAL A 42 32.99 18.50 -4.44
CA VAL A 42 33.29 17.06 -4.40
C VAL A 42 32.42 16.31 -3.38
N SER A 43 32.24 14.99 -3.57
CA SER A 43 31.54 14.15 -2.59
C SER A 43 32.26 14.20 -1.25
N GLY A 44 31.51 14.32 -0.12
CA GLY A 44 32.08 14.45 1.22
C GLY A 44 32.65 15.83 1.56
N SER A 45 32.42 16.88 0.78
CA SER A 45 32.88 18.25 1.06
C SER A 45 32.04 19.00 2.07
N GLY A 46 30.87 18.46 2.52
CA GLY A 46 29.99 19.09 3.50
C GLY A 46 28.73 19.72 2.91
N LYS A 47 28.41 19.53 1.61
CA LYS A 47 27.20 20.05 0.94
C LYS A 47 25.92 19.66 1.63
N SER A 48 25.72 18.37 1.82
CA SER A 48 24.50 17.84 2.45
C SER A 48 24.44 18.25 3.93
N SER A 49 25.58 18.32 4.64
CA SER A 49 25.61 18.82 6.01
C SER A 49 25.12 20.26 6.11
N LEU A 50 25.55 21.15 5.20
CA LEU A 50 25.10 22.53 5.18
C LEU A 50 23.61 22.66 4.80
N ALA A 51 23.17 21.88 3.80
CA ALA A 51 21.80 21.94 3.30
C ALA A 51 20.78 21.31 4.26
N PHE A 52 21.07 20.10 4.79
CA PHE A 52 20.12 19.33 5.60
C PHE A 52 20.36 19.50 7.09
N ASP A 53 21.60 19.31 7.58
CA ASP A 53 21.86 19.29 9.02
C ASP A 53 21.96 20.70 9.60
N VAL A 54 22.07 21.74 8.75
CA VAL A 54 22.06 23.16 9.18
C VAL A 54 20.77 23.85 8.78
N LEU A 55 20.53 24.05 7.47
CA LEU A 55 19.39 24.86 6.99
C LEU A 55 18.04 24.18 7.22
N TYR A 56 17.90 22.95 6.72
CA TYR A 56 16.63 22.22 6.87
C TYR A 56 16.32 21.93 8.34
N ALA A 57 17.32 21.45 9.09
CA ALA A 57 17.15 21.13 10.51
C ALA A 57 16.66 22.34 11.33
N GLU A 58 17.27 23.51 11.14
CA GLU A 58 16.86 24.72 11.85
C GLU A 58 15.48 25.23 11.39
N GLY A 59 15.20 25.20 10.07
CA GLY A 59 13.90 25.61 9.53
C GLY A 59 12.76 24.72 10.03
N GLN A 60 12.96 23.40 10.06
CA GLN A 60 12.00 22.46 10.61
C GLN A 60 11.84 22.64 12.13
N ARG A 61 12.96 22.76 12.86
CA ARG A 61 12.95 22.95 14.32
C ARG A 61 12.13 24.15 14.71
N ARG A 62 12.37 25.33 14.12
CA ARG A 62 11.62 26.56 14.40
C ARG A 62 10.14 26.45 14.04
N TYR A 63 9.85 25.83 12.92
CA TYR A 63 8.45 25.60 12.51
C TYR A 63 7.71 24.70 13.52
N LEU A 64 8.35 23.62 13.97
CA LEU A 64 7.77 22.70 14.95
C LEU A 64 7.62 23.37 16.33
N GLU A 65 8.49 24.30 16.71
CA GLU A 65 8.36 25.06 17.95
C GLU A 65 7.11 25.97 17.98
N CYS A 66 6.61 26.40 16.84
CA CYS A 66 5.36 27.15 16.72
C CYS A 66 4.10 26.30 16.93
N LEU A 67 4.20 24.96 16.86
CA LEU A 67 3.07 24.06 17.02
C LEU A 67 2.74 23.81 18.50
N SER A 68 1.49 23.35 18.77
CA SER A 68 1.06 23.04 20.13
C SER A 68 1.90 21.91 20.75
N PRO A 69 2.09 21.86 22.09
CA PRO A 69 2.90 20.83 22.76
C PRO A 69 2.45 19.40 22.44
N HIS A 70 1.15 19.18 22.28
CA HIS A 70 0.60 17.86 21.94
C HIS A 70 1.01 17.40 20.55
N VAL A 71 1.10 18.30 19.58
CA VAL A 71 1.57 18.00 18.21
C VAL A 71 3.08 17.79 18.21
N ARG A 72 3.82 18.64 18.96
CA ARG A 72 5.29 18.52 19.10
C ARG A 72 5.74 17.17 19.66
N GLN A 73 5.01 16.61 20.64
CA GLN A 73 5.32 15.29 21.21
C GLN A 73 5.20 14.13 20.20
N LYS A 74 4.45 14.33 19.12
CA LYS A 74 4.26 13.33 18.06
C LYS A 74 5.19 13.51 16.86
N LEU A 75 5.95 14.60 16.82
CA LEU A 75 6.85 14.94 15.72
C LEU A 75 8.30 14.93 16.23
N GLU A 76 9.21 14.43 15.38
CA GLU A 76 10.65 14.49 15.69
C GLU A 76 11.15 15.92 15.63
N LEU A 77 11.78 16.35 16.70
CA LEU A 77 12.62 17.54 16.70
C LEU A 77 14.01 17.13 16.21
N MET A 78 14.47 17.76 15.14
CA MET A 78 15.86 17.59 14.70
C MET A 78 16.81 18.24 15.71
N ASP A 79 18.03 17.70 15.79
CA ASP A 79 19.08 18.28 16.65
C ASP A 79 19.38 19.72 16.23
N LYS A 80 19.63 20.56 17.21
CA LYS A 80 20.03 21.96 16.95
C LYS A 80 21.37 21.97 16.22
N PRO A 81 21.49 22.63 15.06
CA PRO A 81 22.76 22.70 14.35
C PRO A 81 23.82 23.47 15.16
N GLU A 82 25.06 23.02 15.01
CA GLU A 82 26.22 23.70 15.60
C GLU A 82 26.58 24.94 14.78
N ALA A 83 25.99 26.08 15.12
CA ALA A 83 26.24 27.38 14.47
C ALA A 83 26.18 28.52 15.49
N ASP A 84 26.90 29.59 15.21
CA ASP A 84 26.88 30.80 16.04
C ASP A 84 25.52 31.52 15.96
N GLY A 85 24.87 31.47 14.77
CA GLY A 85 23.55 32.01 14.57
C GLY A 85 22.99 31.70 13.18
N ILE A 86 21.67 31.55 13.11
CA ILE A 86 20.93 31.39 11.84
C ILE A 86 19.72 32.32 11.91
N ASP A 87 19.70 33.34 11.06
CA ASP A 87 18.67 34.35 11.03
C ASP A 87 17.88 34.30 9.74
N GLY A 88 16.59 34.68 9.77
CA GLY A 88 15.74 34.72 8.58
C GLY A 88 15.37 33.36 8.02
N ILE A 89 15.49 32.25 8.78
CA ILE A 89 15.17 30.92 8.24
C ILE A 89 13.65 30.76 8.06
N LEU A 90 13.26 30.29 6.88
CA LEU A 90 11.88 29.99 6.53
C LEU A 90 11.48 28.56 6.95
N PRO A 91 10.17 28.26 7.08
CA PRO A 91 9.71 26.87 7.23
C PRO A 91 10.27 26.03 6.08
N ALA A 92 10.89 24.89 6.42
CA ALA A 92 11.66 24.13 5.46
C ALA A 92 11.02 22.79 5.09
N ILE A 93 11.08 22.44 3.80
CA ILE A 93 10.68 21.16 3.24
C ILE A 93 11.89 20.53 2.57
N ALA A 94 12.22 19.28 2.93
CA ALA A 94 13.34 18.55 2.34
C ALA A 94 12.89 17.41 1.43
N VAL A 95 13.60 17.25 0.32
CA VAL A 95 13.54 16.06 -0.53
C VAL A 95 14.92 15.41 -0.54
N ALA A 96 15.14 14.52 0.43
CA ALA A 96 16.43 13.86 0.65
C ALA A 96 16.45 12.43 0.09
N GLU A 97 17.67 11.91 -0.06
CA GLU A 97 17.94 10.54 -0.49
C GLU A 97 17.51 9.50 0.54
N GLN A 98 17.37 9.87 1.82
CA GLN A 98 17.09 8.92 2.89
C GLN A 98 15.89 8.04 2.60
N THR A 99 16.20 6.79 2.39
CA THR A 99 15.26 5.69 2.25
C THR A 99 14.70 5.31 3.62
N ALA A 100 13.72 6.06 4.11
CA ALA A 100 12.75 5.42 4.98
C ALA A 100 12.21 4.22 4.17
N ASN A 101 12.31 3.01 4.71
CA ASN A 101 11.78 1.81 4.07
C ASN A 101 10.34 2.11 3.62
N PRO A 102 10.04 2.19 2.31
CA PRO A 102 8.70 2.51 1.90
C PRO A 102 7.79 1.45 2.49
N ARG A 103 6.75 1.87 3.21
CA ARG A 103 5.75 0.96 3.75
C ARG A 103 5.38 0.00 2.62
N SER A 104 5.27 -1.28 2.91
CA SER A 104 5.06 -2.35 1.91
C SER A 104 3.91 -2.10 0.94
N ARG A 105 3.00 -1.18 1.28
CA ARG A 105 1.81 -0.79 0.50
C ARG A 105 1.93 0.58 -0.18
N ALA A 106 3.04 1.30 -0.01
CA ALA A 106 3.19 2.63 -0.61
C ALA A 106 3.27 2.54 -2.13
N THR A 107 2.43 3.34 -2.81
CA THR A 107 2.38 3.45 -4.29
C THR A 107 2.69 4.87 -4.73
N VAL A 108 2.91 5.07 -6.02
CA VAL A 108 3.14 6.39 -6.62
C VAL A 108 2.00 7.35 -6.25
N GLY A 109 0.75 6.93 -6.42
CA GLY A 109 -0.42 7.76 -6.13
C GLY A 109 -0.56 8.15 -4.65
N VAL A 110 -0.14 7.27 -3.73
CA VAL A 110 -0.13 7.57 -2.28
C VAL A 110 1.02 8.52 -1.94
N ALA A 111 2.21 8.29 -2.49
CA ALA A 111 3.38 9.12 -2.22
C ALA A 111 3.25 10.56 -2.76
N THR A 112 2.45 10.74 -3.82
CA THR A 112 2.15 12.05 -4.41
C THR A 112 0.83 12.64 -3.92
N GLU A 113 0.15 12.00 -2.96
CA GLU A 113 -1.18 12.36 -2.46
C GLU A 113 -2.28 12.39 -3.54
N THR A 114 -1.95 12.04 -4.78
CA THR A 114 -2.92 12.05 -5.90
C THR A 114 -4.07 11.09 -5.64
N SER A 115 -3.78 9.91 -5.05
CA SER A 115 -4.80 8.93 -4.70
C SER A 115 -5.76 9.44 -3.61
N ASP A 116 -5.30 10.29 -2.70
CA ASP A 116 -6.16 10.83 -1.63
C ASP A 116 -7.19 11.80 -2.18
N TYR A 117 -6.80 12.64 -3.12
CA TYR A 117 -7.74 13.52 -3.82
C TYR A 117 -8.69 12.74 -4.75
N LEU A 118 -8.23 11.69 -5.44
CA LEU A 118 -9.12 10.80 -6.20
C LEU A 118 -10.13 10.10 -5.29
N ARG A 119 -9.71 9.60 -4.12
CA ARG A 119 -10.63 9.02 -3.12
C ARG A 119 -11.69 10.03 -2.68
N LEU A 120 -11.28 11.30 -2.51
CA LEU A 120 -12.23 12.36 -2.18
C LEU A 120 -13.25 12.57 -3.31
N VAL A 121 -12.82 12.60 -4.57
CA VAL A 121 -13.72 12.68 -5.74
C VAL A 121 -14.72 11.53 -5.71
N PHE A 122 -14.24 10.27 -5.61
CA PHE A 122 -15.11 9.09 -5.58
C PHE A 122 -16.07 9.07 -4.39
N SER A 123 -15.67 9.62 -3.24
CA SER A 123 -16.55 9.69 -2.07
C SER A 123 -17.65 10.74 -2.20
N LYS A 124 -17.45 11.76 -3.02
CA LYS A 124 -18.39 12.89 -3.16
C LYS A 124 -19.33 12.79 -4.36
N ILE A 125 -18.80 12.34 -5.50
CA ILE A 125 -19.58 12.26 -6.76
C ILE A 125 -19.62 10.84 -7.33
N GLY A 126 -19.09 9.85 -6.61
CA GLY A 126 -19.12 8.46 -7.04
C GLY A 126 -20.51 7.86 -6.98
N VAL A 127 -20.83 7.09 -7.99
CA VAL A 127 -22.12 6.42 -8.13
C VAL A 127 -21.95 4.94 -7.84
N PRO A 128 -22.51 4.42 -6.74
CA PRO A 128 -22.44 3.01 -6.41
C PRO A 128 -23.40 2.18 -7.25
N HIS A 129 -22.94 0.97 -7.62
CA HIS A 129 -23.73 0.00 -8.37
C HIS A 129 -23.87 -1.29 -7.57
N CYS A 130 -25.03 -1.92 -7.68
CA CYS A 130 -25.27 -3.21 -7.05
C CYS A 130 -24.40 -4.30 -7.70
N GLN A 131 -23.69 -5.05 -6.88
CA GLN A 131 -22.82 -6.13 -7.38
C GLN A 131 -23.59 -7.33 -7.95
N SER A 132 -24.87 -7.48 -7.58
CA SER A 132 -25.71 -8.60 -7.99
C SER A 132 -26.51 -8.31 -9.24
N CYS A 133 -27.11 -7.12 -9.37
CA CYS A 133 -28.00 -6.76 -10.48
C CYS A 133 -27.49 -5.61 -11.35
N GLY A 134 -26.38 -4.95 -10.98
CA GLY A 134 -25.80 -3.83 -11.74
C GLY A 134 -26.54 -2.51 -11.61
N LYS A 135 -27.72 -2.47 -10.97
CA LYS A 135 -28.49 -1.23 -10.81
C LYS A 135 -27.73 -0.20 -9.98
N GLN A 136 -27.93 1.06 -10.33
CA GLN A 136 -27.41 2.18 -9.57
C GLN A 136 -28.08 2.26 -8.20
N ILE A 137 -27.30 2.45 -7.15
CA ILE A 137 -27.80 2.60 -5.79
C ILE A 137 -27.81 4.09 -5.46
N ARG A 138 -28.99 4.59 -5.07
CA ARG A 138 -29.19 5.98 -4.67
C ARG A 138 -29.85 6.07 -3.30
N ARG A 139 -29.66 7.19 -2.63
CA ARG A 139 -30.49 7.57 -1.48
C ARG A 139 -31.69 8.33 -2.01
N HIS A 140 -32.82 8.01 -1.48
CA HIS A 140 -34.04 8.71 -1.85
C HIS A 140 -34.60 9.48 -0.65
N THR A 141 -34.79 10.78 -0.81
CA THR A 141 -35.59 11.60 0.10
C THR A 141 -37.02 11.57 -0.39
N PRO A 142 -38.02 11.94 0.44
CA PRO A 142 -39.41 12.05 -0.01
C PRO A 142 -39.58 12.89 -1.27
N GLU A 143 -38.84 14.01 -1.37
CA GLU A 143 -38.89 14.90 -2.55
C GLU A 143 -38.36 14.22 -3.81
N THR A 144 -37.23 13.51 -3.71
CA THR A 144 -36.65 12.77 -4.86
C THR A 144 -37.57 11.63 -5.29
N ILE A 145 -38.29 10.98 -4.36
CA ILE A 145 -39.26 9.95 -4.70
C ILE A 145 -40.41 10.59 -5.49
N VAL A 146 -40.93 11.74 -5.06
CA VAL A 146 -41.98 12.47 -5.78
C VAL A 146 -41.55 12.82 -7.20
N GLU A 147 -40.31 13.27 -7.40
CA GLU A 147 -39.75 13.53 -8.73
C GLU A 147 -39.70 12.27 -9.60
N GLU A 148 -39.32 11.12 -9.04
CA GLU A 148 -39.32 9.85 -9.78
C GLU A 148 -40.73 9.37 -10.09
N LEU A 149 -41.67 9.54 -9.17
CA LEU A 149 -43.10 9.19 -9.38
C LEU A 149 -43.75 10.04 -10.47
N ARG A 150 -43.31 11.25 -10.71
CA ARG A 150 -43.80 12.10 -11.81
C ARG A 150 -43.54 11.53 -13.21
N ARG A 151 -42.66 10.55 -13.33
CA ARG A 151 -42.33 9.86 -14.59
C ARG A 151 -43.41 8.86 -15.00
N PHE A 152 -44.20 8.38 -14.03
CA PHE A 152 -45.27 7.44 -14.27
C PHE A 152 -46.52 8.18 -14.89
N PRO A 153 -47.34 7.45 -15.63
CA PRO A 153 -48.52 8.07 -16.24
C PRO A 153 -49.42 8.76 -15.22
N LYS A 154 -49.88 9.96 -15.55
CA LYS A 154 -50.86 10.67 -14.71
C LYS A 154 -52.17 9.88 -14.59
N GLY A 155 -52.77 9.83 -13.41
CA GLY A 155 -53.94 9.05 -13.12
C GLY A 155 -53.67 7.62 -12.67
N SER A 156 -52.41 7.15 -12.69
CA SER A 156 -52.07 5.83 -12.15
C SER A 156 -52.32 5.79 -10.64
N ARG A 157 -52.99 4.74 -10.17
CA ARG A 157 -53.20 4.53 -8.74
C ARG A 157 -51.89 4.03 -8.11
N ALA A 158 -51.58 4.53 -6.93
CA ALA A 158 -50.39 4.08 -6.19
C ALA A 158 -50.75 3.85 -4.72
N MET A 159 -50.03 2.89 -4.10
CA MET A 159 -50.12 2.61 -2.67
C MET A 159 -48.74 2.78 -2.06
N ILE A 160 -48.61 3.72 -1.11
CA ILE A 160 -47.42 3.96 -0.36
C ILE A 160 -47.43 3.03 0.86
N MET A 161 -46.37 2.25 1.02
CA MET A 161 -46.31 1.19 2.01
C MET A 161 -44.94 1.16 2.71
N PHE A 162 -44.90 0.57 3.88
CA PHE A 162 -43.65 0.19 4.57
C PHE A 162 -43.72 -1.26 5.02
N ALA A 163 -42.51 -1.86 5.17
CA ALA A 163 -42.36 -3.14 5.84
C ALA A 163 -41.94 -2.89 7.27
N PRO A 164 -42.58 -3.53 8.28
CA PRO A 164 -42.14 -3.36 9.66
C PRO A 164 -40.72 -3.88 9.84
N PRO A 165 -39.95 -3.27 10.75
CA PRO A 165 -38.57 -3.70 11.05
C PRO A 165 -38.51 -5.16 11.47
N TYR A 166 -37.44 -5.86 11.07
CA TYR A 166 -37.23 -7.27 11.44
C TYR A 166 -37.13 -7.49 12.97
N SER A 167 -36.75 -6.47 13.72
CA SER A 167 -36.74 -6.44 15.17
C SER A 167 -38.14 -6.63 15.78
N THR A 168 -39.17 -6.15 15.10
CA THR A 168 -40.54 -6.28 15.55
C THR A 168 -41.03 -7.74 15.55
N PHE A 169 -40.53 -8.56 14.64
CA PHE A 169 -40.82 -10.00 14.58
C PHE A 169 -40.11 -10.84 15.65
N ARG A 170 -39.13 -10.30 16.35
CA ARG A 170 -38.43 -10.98 17.47
C ARG A 170 -39.28 -11.06 18.74
N TYR A 171 -40.20 -10.15 18.90
CA TYR A 171 -41.00 -10.03 20.14
C TYR A 171 -42.42 -10.64 20.05
N GLY A 172 -42.80 -11.11 18.87
CA GLY A 172 -44.09 -11.81 18.65
C GLY A 172 -45.22 -10.93 18.10
N LEU A 173 -46.29 -11.58 17.76
CA LEU A 173 -47.49 -10.95 17.15
C LEU A 173 -48.14 -9.83 18.01
N ALA A 174 -47.98 -9.87 19.34
CA ALA A 174 -48.54 -8.84 20.22
C ALA A 174 -47.93 -7.45 20.04
N ASP A 175 -46.63 -7.35 19.63
CA ASP A 175 -46.04 -6.05 19.32
C ASP A 175 -46.54 -5.51 17.98
N PHE A 176 -46.89 -6.40 17.09
CA PHE A 176 -47.48 -6.13 15.80
C PHE A 176 -48.93 -5.51 15.94
N GLU A 177 -49.78 -6.10 16.79
CA GLU A 177 -51.06 -5.54 17.15
C GLU A 177 -50.95 -4.17 17.82
N ARG A 178 -49.95 -3.94 18.64
CA ARG A 178 -49.70 -2.68 19.34
C ARG A 178 -49.33 -1.52 18.42
N ILE A 179 -48.48 -1.75 17.42
CA ILE A 179 -48.15 -0.77 16.39
C ILE A 179 -49.38 -0.44 15.56
N TRP A 180 -50.15 -1.43 15.26
CA TRP A 180 -51.32 -1.37 14.46
C TRP A 180 -52.48 -0.56 15.09
N GLN A 181 -52.87 -0.94 16.29
CA GLN A 181 -53.97 -0.30 17.02
C GLN A 181 -53.63 1.11 17.51
N LYS A 182 -52.39 1.38 17.85
CA LYS A 182 -51.98 2.68 18.34
C LYS A 182 -51.75 3.72 17.25
N GLU A 183 -51.31 3.30 16.07
CA GLU A 183 -50.87 4.20 15.03
C GLU A 183 -51.88 4.35 13.87
N GLY A 184 -52.99 3.62 13.96
CA GLY A 184 -54.14 3.84 13.06
C GLY A 184 -54.00 3.27 11.63
N PHE A 185 -53.14 2.27 11.45
CA PHE A 185 -53.03 1.59 10.15
C PHE A 185 -54.16 0.56 9.98
N HIS A 186 -55.05 0.74 9.02
CA HIS A 186 -56.25 -0.10 8.81
C HIS A 186 -56.12 -1.08 7.63
N ARG A 187 -54.96 -1.16 6.96
CA ARG A 187 -54.74 -2.04 5.81
C ARG A 187 -53.32 -2.56 5.71
N GLY A 188 -53.20 -3.86 5.51
CA GLY A 188 -51.96 -4.51 5.23
C GLY A 188 -51.99 -5.23 3.88
N LEU A 189 -50.82 -5.45 3.30
CA LEU A 189 -50.61 -6.24 2.11
C LEU A 189 -49.70 -7.41 2.42
N LEU A 190 -50.14 -8.62 2.18
CA LEU A 190 -49.33 -9.83 2.24
C LEU A 190 -48.96 -10.23 0.82
N THR A 191 -47.67 -10.34 0.54
CA THR A 191 -47.18 -10.79 -0.75
C THR A 191 -46.64 -12.21 -0.65
N PHE A 192 -46.97 -13.07 -1.61
CA PHE A 192 -46.56 -14.48 -1.65
C PHE A 192 -46.28 -14.91 -3.11
N SER A 193 -45.51 -16.00 -3.27
CA SER A 193 -45.13 -16.50 -4.59
C SER A 193 -46.10 -17.56 -5.11
N SER A 194 -46.32 -17.60 -6.44
CA SER A 194 -47.11 -18.62 -7.09
C SER A 194 -46.59 -20.05 -6.90
N ASP A 195 -45.32 -20.24 -6.62
CA ASP A 195 -44.73 -21.57 -6.39
C ASP A 195 -45.04 -22.12 -5.01
N ASP A 196 -45.67 -21.34 -4.15
CA ASP A 196 -46.03 -21.73 -2.80
C ASP A 196 -47.41 -22.44 -2.73
N ARG A 197 -47.45 -23.71 -3.16
CA ARG A 197 -48.64 -24.56 -3.17
C ARG A 197 -49.51 -24.54 -1.90
N PRO A 198 -49.00 -24.36 -0.66
CA PRO A 198 -49.82 -24.20 0.55
C PRO A 198 -50.68 -22.95 0.54
N PHE A 199 -50.19 -21.84 0.00
CA PHE A 199 -50.93 -20.58 -0.09
C PHE A 199 -51.97 -20.56 -1.19
N ALA A 200 -51.80 -21.29 -2.29
CA ALA A 200 -52.85 -21.51 -3.28
C ALA A 200 -54.10 -22.18 -2.66
N LYS A 201 -53.92 -23.04 -1.65
CA LYS A 201 -55.01 -23.64 -0.90
C LYS A 201 -55.71 -22.65 0.03
N VAL A 202 -54.96 -21.71 0.65
CA VAL A 202 -55.51 -20.65 1.48
C VAL A 202 -56.28 -19.67 0.59
N ALA A 203 -55.74 -19.21 -0.53
CA ALA A 203 -56.41 -18.33 -1.50
C ALA A 203 -57.69 -18.98 -2.08
N ALA A 204 -57.69 -20.29 -2.35
CA ALA A 204 -58.86 -21.03 -2.82
C ALA A 204 -59.98 -21.14 -1.75
N ARG A 205 -59.67 -21.12 -0.42
CA ARG A 205 -60.62 -21.11 0.68
C ARG A 205 -61.44 -19.82 0.76
N TYR A 206 -60.83 -18.69 0.31
CA TYR A 206 -61.51 -17.38 0.28
C TYR A 206 -62.44 -17.20 -0.93
N GLY A 207 -62.80 -18.28 -1.64
CA GLY A 207 -63.85 -18.29 -2.68
C GLY A 207 -63.54 -17.48 -3.93
N LYS A 208 -62.31 -17.07 -4.13
CA LYS A 208 -61.85 -16.42 -5.35
C LYS A 208 -61.10 -17.45 -6.17
N THR A 209 -61.81 -18.17 -7.06
CA THR A 209 -61.21 -18.72 -8.26
C THR A 209 -60.71 -17.56 -9.08
N PHE A 210 -59.39 -17.48 -9.22
CA PHE A 210 -58.78 -16.50 -10.12
C PHE A 210 -59.05 -16.98 -11.56
N ASP A 211 -60.23 -16.63 -12.09
CA ASP A 211 -60.44 -16.61 -13.53
C ASP A 211 -59.76 -15.36 -14.07
N LEU A 212 -58.55 -15.58 -14.57
CA LEU A 212 -57.80 -14.53 -15.25
C LEU A 212 -58.47 -14.29 -16.60
N ASP A 213 -58.83 -13.04 -16.93
CA ASP A 213 -59.20 -12.65 -18.28
C ASP A 213 -58.14 -13.11 -19.30
N ASP A 214 -58.53 -13.41 -20.51
CA ASP A 214 -57.65 -14.02 -21.51
C ASP A 214 -56.41 -13.17 -21.83
N GLU A 215 -56.49 -11.87 -21.76
CA GLU A 215 -55.33 -10.96 -21.87
C GLU A 215 -54.34 -11.09 -20.70
N VAL A 216 -54.82 -11.30 -19.48
CA VAL A 216 -53.97 -11.55 -18.32
C VAL A 216 -53.42 -12.97 -18.35
N LYS A 217 -54.13 -13.93 -18.97
CA LYS A 217 -53.65 -15.27 -19.24
C LYS A 217 -52.57 -15.30 -20.32
N GLU A 218 -52.67 -14.47 -21.36
CA GLU A 218 -51.65 -14.35 -22.40
C GLU A 218 -50.37 -13.70 -21.84
N PHE A 219 -50.52 -12.66 -21.03
CA PHE A 219 -49.41 -12.09 -20.25
C PHE A 219 -48.85 -13.07 -19.23
N ALA A 220 -49.73 -13.88 -18.60
CA ALA A 220 -49.31 -14.95 -17.68
C ALA A 220 -48.63 -16.11 -18.37
N ILE A 221 -48.96 -16.42 -19.65
CA ILE A 221 -48.38 -17.51 -20.42
C ILE A 221 -46.97 -17.17 -20.94
N ASP A 222 -46.71 -15.93 -21.36
CA ASP A 222 -45.36 -15.46 -21.70
C ASP A 222 -44.48 -15.40 -20.45
N PHE A 223 -45.07 -15.29 -19.28
CA PHE A 223 -44.44 -15.38 -17.98
C PHE A 223 -44.47 -16.80 -17.37
N ALA A 224 -44.81 -17.85 -18.12
CA ALA A 224 -45.09 -19.22 -17.63
C ALA A 224 -43.94 -19.92 -16.89
N HIS A 225 -42.73 -19.32 -16.82
CA HIS A 225 -41.65 -19.76 -15.97
C HIS A 225 -41.34 -18.73 -14.87
N ALA A 226 -42.27 -17.84 -14.55
CA ALA A 226 -42.11 -16.78 -13.58
C ALA A 226 -42.76 -17.10 -12.25
N VAL A 227 -42.07 -16.74 -11.23
CA VAL A 227 -42.58 -16.66 -9.86
C VAL A 227 -43.38 -15.35 -9.74
N PHE A 228 -44.72 -15.43 -9.76
CA PHE A 228 -45.56 -14.28 -9.49
C PHE A 228 -45.67 -14.01 -7.99
N LEU A 229 -45.64 -12.73 -7.60
CA LEU A 229 -45.99 -12.30 -6.26
C LEU A 229 -47.48 -11.95 -6.24
N TYR A 230 -48.25 -12.69 -5.44
CA TYR A 230 -49.65 -12.37 -5.21
C TYR A 230 -49.80 -11.43 -4.04
N GLY A 231 -50.71 -10.49 -4.10
CA GLY A 231 -51.01 -9.56 -3.04
C GLY A 231 -52.47 -9.78 -2.54
N ALA A 232 -52.66 -9.90 -1.23
CA ALA A 232 -53.93 -9.91 -0.59
C ALA A 232 -54.02 -8.72 0.39
N LEU A 233 -55.02 -7.88 0.21
CA LEU A 233 -55.34 -6.81 1.18
C LEU A 233 -56.11 -7.40 2.33
N PHE A 234 -55.69 -7.13 3.56
CA PHE A 234 -56.37 -7.57 4.77
C PHE A 234 -56.58 -6.39 5.72
N ASP A 235 -57.63 -6.48 6.55
CA ASP A 235 -57.90 -5.52 7.62
C ASP A 235 -57.41 -6.13 8.94
N PRO A 236 -56.42 -5.51 9.59
CA PRO A 236 -55.89 -6.02 10.82
C PRO A 236 -56.78 -5.85 12.05
N SER A 237 -57.80 -5.02 11.94
CA SER A 237 -58.86 -4.91 12.98
C SER A 237 -59.91 -6.01 12.86
N ASP A 238 -59.91 -6.78 11.77
CA ASP A 238 -60.81 -7.90 11.53
C ASP A 238 -60.21 -9.17 12.19
N GLU A 239 -60.75 -9.48 13.37
CA GLU A 239 -60.25 -10.62 14.17
C GLU A 239 -60.41 -11.97 13.46
N GLU A 240 -61.43 -12.10 12.62
CA GLU A 240 -61.70 -13.32 11.87
C GLU A 240 -60.68 -13.50 10.72
N GLN A 241 -60.37 -12.44 9.98
CA GLN A 241 -59.32 -12.43 8.94
C GLN A 241 -57.94 -12.67 9.54
N MET A 242 -57.68 -12.11 10.72
CA MET A 242 -56.38 -12.31 11.40
C MET A 242 -56.21 -13.73 11.90
N ALA A 243 -57.28 -14.35 12.41
CA ALA A 243 -57.29 -15.75 12.84
C ALA A 243 -57.09 -16.71 11.66
N GLU A 244 -57.76 -16.47 10.53
CA GLU A 244 -57.65 -17.29 9.34
C GLU A 244 -56.30 -17.17 8.61
N LEU A 245 -55.66 -16.03 8.73
CA LEU A 245 -54.27 -15.83 8.23
C LEU A 245 -53.20 -16.40 9.17
N GLY A 246 -53.60 -17.01 10.30
CA GLY A 246 -52.67 -17.53 11.27
C GLY A 246 -51.84 -16.46 12.00
N LEU A 247 -52.32 -15.21 12.00
CA LEU A 247 -51.63 -14.04 12.56
C LEU A 247 -52.17 -13.71 13.99
N ARG A 248 -52.99 -14.55 14.62
CA ARG A 248 -53.45 -14.38 16.00
C ARG A 248 -52.45 -14.86 17.01
N SER A 249 -52.24 -14.09 18.09
CA SER A 249 -51.58 -14.55 19.28
C SER A 249 -52.43 -15.58 20.01
N ALA A 250 -51.92 -16.76 20.29
CA ALA A 250 -52.54 -17.68 21.22
C ALA A 250 -52.71 -16.96 22.56
N GLY A 251 -53.99 -16.87 23.02
CA GLY A 251 -54.29 -16.16 24.24
C GLY A 251 -53.47 -16.62 25.42
N MET A 252 -53.04 -15.68 26.24
CA MET A 252 -52.34 -15.93 27.51
C MET A 252 -53.30 -16.71 28.44
N GLY A 253 -52.98 -18.01 28.62
CA GLY A 253 -53.45 -18.76 29.77
C GLY A 253 -52.60 -18.35 30.97
N GLU A 254 -53.22 -17.77 31.96
CA GLU A 254 -52.64 -17.53 33.26
C GLU A 254 -52.15 -18.88 33.88
N GLY A 255 -50.89 -18.96 34.20
CA GLY A 255 -50.28 -20.12 34.87
C GLY A 255 -49.09 -19.70 35.70
N GLU A 256 -49.30 -19.71 36.99
CA GLU A 256 -48.42 -19.30 38.09
C GLU A 256 -47.04 -19.94 38.08
N GLY A 257 -46.09 -19.14 38.44
CA GLY A 257 -45.00 -19.29 39.40
C GLY A 257 -44.05 -20.47 39.36
N SER A 258 -42.79 -20.21 39.24
CA SER A 258 -41.78 -20.50 40.25
C SER A 258 -40.44 -19.87 39.90
N LYS A 259 -39.85 -19.22 40.89
CA LYS A 259 -38.51 -18.65 40.93
C LYS A 259 -37.46 -19.77 40.97
N SER A 260 -36.32 -19.55 40.37
CA SER A 260 -35.02 -19.81 40.95
C SER A 260 -33.92 -19.11 40.16
N ASP A 261 -33.15 -18.36 40.93
CA ASP A 261 -31.91 -17.71 40.60
C ASP A 261 -30.89 -18.77 40.15
N ASP A 262 -30.06 -18.41 39.19
CA ASP A 262 -28.60 -18.52 39.30
C ASP A 262 -27.89 -17.94 38.07
N GLU A 263 -26.79 -17.30 38.36
CA GLU A 263 -25.92 -16.50 37.50
C GLU A 263 -25.07 -17.37 36.56
N ASP A 264 -24.54 -16.65 35.55
CA ASP A 264 -23.35 -16.93 34.73
C ASP A 264 -23.35 -18.18 33.84
N SER A 265 -23.35 -17.87 32.56
CA SER A 265 -22.34 -18.24 31.59
C SER A 265 -22.88 -18.41 30.16
N GLU A 266 -22.12 -17.83 29.22
CA GLU A 266 -22.03 -18.18 27.79
C GLU A 266 -23.28 -17.97 26.92
N LEU A 267 -23.18 -16.94 26.09
CA LEU A 267 -23.98 -16.76 24.88
C LEU A 267 -23.99 -18.02 23.99
N LYS A 268 -24.88 -18.94 24.31
CA LYS A 268 -25.39 -19.94 23.37
C LYS A 268 -26.74 -19.45 22.86
N THR A 269 -26.75 -18.94 21.62
CA THR A 269 -27.96 -18.70 20.84
C THR A 269 -28.81 -19.99 20.76
N LYS A 270 -29.62 -20.26 21.76
CA LYS A 270 -30.73 -21.18 21.60
C LYS A 270 -31.91 -20.38 21.05
N SER A 271 -32.22 -20.57 19.76
CA SER A 271 -33.51 -20.21 19.22
C SER A 271 -34.59 -20.85 20.02
N ARG A 272 -35.36 -20.05 20.81
CA ARG A 272 -36.60 -20.52 21.43
C ARG A 272 -37.58 -20.78 20.28
N VAL A 273 -37.86 -22.03 20.03
CA VAL A 273 -38.96 -22.52 19.20
C VAL A 273 -40.27 -22.18 19.91
N LEU A 274 -41.06 -21.29 19.32
CA LEU A 274 -42.47 -21.15 19.71
C LEU A 274 -43.14 -22.48 19.46
N THR A 275 -43.58 -23.10 20.51
CA THR A 275 -44.46 -24.28 20.47
C THR A 275 -45.86 -23.81 20.10
N LEU A 276 -46.26 -24.05 18.86
CA LEU A 276 -47.58 -23.89 18.35
C LEU A 276 -48.36 -25.20 18.51
N ASP A 277 -49.69 -25.10 18.69
CA ASP A 277 -50.60 -26.18 18.93
C ASP A 277 -50.44 -27.37 17.94
N PRO A 278 -50.33 -28.62 18.42
CA PRO A 278 -50.00 -29.77 17.58
C PRO A 278 -51.02 -30.16 16.52
N ASP A 279 -52.25 -29.69 16.59
CA ASP A 279 -53.37 -30.13 15.74
C ASP A 279 -53.86 -29.10 14.71
N GLY A 280 -53.26 -27.89 14.64
CA GLY A 280 -53.60 -26.87 13.67
C GLY A 280 -52.71 -26.88 12.45
N ASP A 281 -53.20 -26.38 11.30
CA ASP A 281 -52.51 -26.25 9.99
C ASP A 281 -51.31 -25.28 10.01
N ASP A 282 -50.99 -24.75 11.19
CA ASP A 282 -49.87 -23.86 11.52
C ASP A 282 -48.49 -24.41 11.18
N ARG A 283 -48.30 -25.73 11.19
CA ARG A 283 -47.07 -26.37 10.81
C ARG A 283 -46.68 -26.11 9.38
N THR A 284 -47.63 -25.92 8.50
CA THR A 284 -47.41 -25.66 7.07
C THR A 284 -47.00 -24.20 6.85
N LEU A 285 -47.62 -23.26 7.58
CA LEU A 285 -47.28 -21.85 7.56
C LEU A 285 -45.89 -21.62 8.18
N MET A 286 -45.60 -22.25 9.33
CA MET A 286 -44.30 -22.12 9.99
C MET A 286 -43.15 -22.84 9.22
N ARG A 287 -43.46 -23.95 8.55
CA ARG A 287 -42.50 -24.63 7.68
C ARG A 287 -42.28 -23.80 6.42
N TYR A 288 -43.30 -23.11 5.92
CA TYR A 288 -43.20 -22.14 4.85
C TYR A 288 -42.38 -20.92 5.26
N LEU A 289 -42.66 -20.29 6.38
CA LEU A 289 -41.91 -19.14 6.91
C LEU A 289 -40.45 -19.53 7.22
N LYS A 290 -40.18 -20.74 7.76
CA LYS A 290 -38.80 -21.26 7.93
C LYS A 290 -38.10 -21.57 6.62
N LYS A 291 -38.81 -22.12 5.62
CA LYS A 291 -38.27 -22.38 4.30
C LYS A 291 -38.04 -21.08 3.53
N ARG A 292 -38.90 -20.11 3.76
CA ARG A 292 -38.76 -18.75 3.24
C ARG A 292 -37.69 -17.97 4.00
N ASP A 293 -37.50 -18.16 5.32
CA ASP A 293 -36.29 -17.66 6.03
C ASP A 293 -34.99 -18.17 5.39
N ALA A 294 -34.97 -19.35 4.83
CA ALA A 294 -33.85 -19.85 4.03
C ALA A 294 -33.78 -19.20 2.64
N ILE A 295 -34.92 -18.84 2.04
CA ILE A 295 -35.02 -18.14 0.75
C ILE A 295 -34.99 -16.61 0.96
N ILE A 296 -35.56 -16.08 2.04
CA ILE A 296 -35.55 -14.67 2.51
C ILE A 296 -34.23 -14.31 3.19
N ARG A 297 -33.26 -15.19 3.27
CA ARG A 297 -31.87 -14.77 3.45
C ARG A 297 -31.31 -13.99 2.24
N ARG A 298 -32.17 -13.57 1.32
CA ARG A 298 -31.98 -12.32 0.59
C ARG A 298 -32.47 -11.20 1.52
N PRO A 299 -31.57 -10.47 2.19
CA PRO A 299 -31.97 -9.43 3.13
C PRO A 299 -32.78 -8.39 2.37
N GLY A 300 -34.02 -8.17 2.73
CA GLY A 300 -34.79 -7.04 2.24
C GLY A 300 -36.22 -7.25 1.81
N VAL A 301 -36.73 -8.47 1.69
CA VAL A 301 -38.12 -8.66 1.26
C VAL A 301 -38.97 -9.13 2.44
N SER A 302 -39.61 -8.21 3.14
CA SER A 302 -40.69 -8.56 4.09
C SER A 302 -41.91 -9.03 3.31
N PRO A 303 -42.57 -10.12 3.73
CA PRO A 303 -43.81 -10.55 3.09
C PRO A 303 -44.98 -9.65 3.46
N ILE A 304 -44.87 -8.89 4.52
CA ILE A 304 -45.96 -8.07 5.07
C ILE A 304 -45.62 -6.60 4.92
N HIS A 305 -46.49 -5.84 4.35
CA HIS A 305 -46.37 -4.39 4.17
C HIS A 305 -47.63 -3.70 4.69
N PHE A 306 -47.48 -2.57 5.32
CA PHE A 306 -48.59 -1.73 5.79
C PHE A 306 -48.80 -0.62 4.79
N VAL A 307 -50.08 -0.41 4.41
CA VAL A 307 -50.45 0.68 3.52
C VAL A 307 -50.61 1.94 4.35
N VAL A 308 -49.78 2.93 4.08
CA VAL A 308 -49.87 4.26 4.70
C VAL A 308 -50.93 5.10 4.00
N ASP A 309 -50.86 5.17 2.68
CA ASP A 309 -51.80 5.98 1.89
C ASP A 309 -52.05 5.40 0.49
N ARG A 310 -53.22 5.70 -0.08
CA ARG A 310 -53.58 5.43 -1.48
C ARG A 310 -53.71 6.73 -2.22
N VAL A 311 -52.95 6.89 -3.25
CA VAL A 311 -52.80 8.14 -3.99
C VAL A 311 -53.02 7.93 -5.49
N THR A 312 -53.39 8.99 -6.20
CA THR A 312 -53.43 9.00 -7.65
C THR A 312 -52.32 9.92 -8.15
N LEU A 313 -51.39 9.36 -8.93
CA LEU A 313 -50.24 10.10 -9.40
C LEU A 313 -50.62 11.23 -10.34
N GLY A 314 -50.09 12.41 -10.07
CA GLY A 314 -50.39 13.64 -10.84
C GLY A 314 -51.70 14.33 -10.51
N GLU A 315 -52.52 13.80 -9.60
CA GLU A 315 -53.75 14.39 -9.09
C GLU A 315 -53.67 14.68 -7.58
N THR A 316 -52.95 13.87 -6.83
CA THR A 316 -52.76 14.04 -5.38
C THR A 316 -51.77 15.18 -5.11
N ASP A 317 -52.08 16.02 -4.11
CA ASP A 317 -51.21 17.13 -3.68
C ASP A 317 -49.84 16.59 -3.22
N GLU A 318 -48.78 17.28 -3.64
CA GLU A 318 -47.40 16.90 -3.33
C GLU A 318 -47.14 16.89 -1.82
N ARG A 319 -47.71 17.79 -1.06
CA ARG A 319 -47.56 17.81 0.41
C ARG A 319 -48.06 16.53 1.03
N ARG A 320 -49.25 16.04 0.59
CA ARG A 320 -49.80 14.77 1.06
C ARG A 320 -48.91 13.58 0.69
N LEU A 321 -48.31 13.60 -0.52
CA LEU A 321 -47.36 12.57 -0.95
C LEU A 321 -46.11 12.55 -0.04
N ILE A 322 -45.54 13.73 0.22
CA ILE A 322 -44.37 13.86 1.08
C ILE A 322 -44.68 13.38 2.51
N GLU A 323 -45.80 13.80 3.11
CA GLU A 323 -46.23 13.37 4.44
C GLU A 323 -46.42 11.84 4.52
N ALA A 324 -47.04 11.25 3.50
CA ALA A 324 -47.19 9.80 3.45
C ALA A 324 -45.85 9.05 3.31
N LEU A 325 -44.92 9.61 2.52
CA LEU A 325 -43.57 9.05 2.38
C LEU A 325 -42.74 9.21 3.66
N GLU A 326 -42.82 10.34 4.35
CA GLU A 326 -42.19 10.55 5.65
C GLU A 326 -42.73 9.57 6.69
N SER A 327 -44.02 9.37 6.75
CA SER A 327 -44.65 8.38 7.62
C SER A 327 -44.18 6.98 7.26
N ALA A 328 -44.15 6.59 6.00
CA ALA A 328 -43.62 5.31 5.54
C ALA A 328 -42.14 5.10 5.93
N TYR A 329 -41.32 6.13 5.84
CA TYR A 329 -39.93 6.10 6.26
C TYR A 329 -39.77 6.02 7.78
N SER A 330 -40.59 6.71 8.53
CA SER A 330 -40.55 6.67 9.99
C SER A 330 -40.84 5.26 10.52
N TYR A 331 -41.87 4.61 10.03
CA TYR A 331 -42.27 3.27 10.47
C TYR A 331 -41.48 2.16 9.78
N GLY A 332 -40.95 2.40 8.58
CA GLY A 332 -40.16 1.44 7.81
C GLY A 332 -38.63 1.54 8.03
N GLU A 333 -38.20 2.24 9.09
CA GLU A 333 -36.77 2.49 9.36
C GLU A 333 -36.03 3.06 8.13
N GLY A 334 -36.62 4.10 7.50
CA GLY A 334 -36.03 4.75 6.33
C GLY A 334 -36.18 3.98 5.01
N ARG A 335 -37.14 3.03 4.95
CA ARG A 335 -37.49 2.26 3.76
C ARG A 335 -38.96 2.35 3.48
N CYS A 336 -39.30 2.47 2.21
CA CYS A 336 -40.67 2.37 1.78
C CYS A 336 -40.78 1.60 0.47
N ARG A 337 -41.98 1.16 0.16
CA ARG A 337 -42.33 0.47 -1.07
C ARG A 337 -43.59 1.07 -1.63
N ILE A 338 -43.62 1.29 -2.93
CA ILE A 338 -44.78 1.87 -3.62
C ILE A 338 -45.26 0.87 -4.66
N LEU A 339 -46.49 0.47 -4.57
CA LEU A 339 -47.17 -0.27 -5.63
C LEU A 339 -47.87 0.72 -6.54
N ILE A 340 -47.61 0.64 -7.83
CA ILE A 340 -48.18 1.50 -8.86
C ILE A 340 -48.95 0.62 -9.84
N GLU A 341 -50.22 0.93 -10.11
CA GLU A 341 -51.05 0.21 -11.08
C GLU A 341 -50.46 0.38 -12.49
N GLY A 342 -50.12 -0.76 -13.13
CA GLY A 342 -49.53 -0.76 -14.47
C GLY A 342 -48.33 -1.69 -14.57
N GLU A 343 -47.80 -1.82 -15.80
CA GLU A 343 -46.75 -2.76 -16.18
C GLU A 343 -45.34 -2.12 -16.31
N GLN A 344 -45.21 -0.87 -15.88
CA GLN A 344 -43.95 -0.13 -15.98
C GLN A 344 -43.30 0.06 -14.62
N THR A 345 -41.98 -0.09 -14.59
CA THR A 345 -41.10 0.14 -13.42
C THR A 345 -39.96 1.09 -13.75
N LEU A 346 -39.19 1.51 -12.72
CA LEU A 346 -38.01 2.29 -12.91
C LEU A 346 -36.84 1.40 -13.27
N GLY A 347 -36.20 1.67 -14.40
CA GLY A 347 -34.98 1.01 -14.87
C GLY A 347 -33.74 1.44 -14.09
N PRO A 348 -32.56 0.88 -14.44
CA PRO A 348 -31.31 1.14 -13.72
C PRO A 348 -30.92 2.61 -13.64
N ASN A 349 -31.25 3.42 -14.62
CA ASN A 349 -30.93 4.84 -14.70
C ASN A 349 -32.15 5.74 -14.37
N GLY A 350 -33.27 5.14 -13.88
CA GLY A 350 -34.51 5.84 -13.57
C GLY A 350 -35.43 6.06 -14.77
N GLU A 351 -35.16 5.49 -15.94
CA GLU A 351 -36.10 5.46 -17.07
C GLU A 351 -37.25 4.50 -16.80
N LEU A 352 -38.42 4.75 -17.42
CA LEU A 352 -39.51 3.80 -17.37
C LEU A 352 -39.23 2.63 -18.33
N VAL A 353 -39.23 1.42 -17.76
CA VAL A 353 -39.06 0.16 -18.48
C VAL A 353 -40.22 -0.77 -18.17
N ALA A 354 -40.44 -1.81 -18.98
CA ALA A 354 -41.40 -2.85 -18.66
C ALA A 354 -41.03 -3.52 -17.34
N ALA A 355 -42.01 -3.75 -16.48
CA ALA A 355 -41.81 -4.44 -15.22
C ALA A 355 -41.31 -5.85 -15.46
N ASP A 356 -40.26 -6.21 -14.73
CA ASP A 356 -39.74 -7.58 -14.75
C ASP A 356 -40.54 -8.47 -13.77
N ARG A 357 -40.25 -9.77 -13.85
CA ARG A 357 -40.91 -10.81 -13.04
C ARG A 357 -40.76 -10.62 -11.53
N GLN A 358 -39.78 -9.84 -11.09
CA GLN A 358 -39.50 -9.62 -9.66
C GLN A 358 -40.29 -8.44 -9.08
N ASN A 359 -40.72 -7.53 -9.95
CA ASN A 359 -41.37 -6.28 -9.56
C ASN A 359 -42.89 -6.26 -9.84
N ALA A 360 -43.41 -7.23 -10.58
CA ALA A 360 -44.83 -7.32 -10.86
C ALA A 360 -45.58 -8.03 -9.73
N VAL A 361 -46.69 -7.45 -9.26
CA VAL A 361 -47.58 -8.00 -8.21
C VAL A 361 -49.01 -8.01 -8.78
N LEU A 362 -49.64 -9.17 -8.77
CA LEU A 362 -51.05 -9.29 -9.14
C LEU A 362 -51.94 -9.04 -7.91
N LEU A 363 -52.76 -8.01 -7.95
CA LEU A 363 -53.66 -7.63 -6.86
C LEU A 363 -55.06 -7.29 -7.41
N ASN A 364 -56.06 -8.02 -6.96
CA ASN A 364 -57.46 -7.87 -7.43
C ASN A 364 -57.58 -7.87 -8.98
N ASP A 365 -57.02 -8.89 -9.61
CA ASP A 365 -56.98 -9.12 -11.07
C ASP A 365 -56.36 -7.98 -11.91
N ARG A 366 -55.55 -7.16 -11.27
CA ARG A 366 -54.77 -6.08 -11.90
C ARG A 366 -53.27 -6.24 -11.64
N VAL A 367 -52.49 -5.87 -12.62
CA VAL A 367 -51.02 -5.87 -12.49
C VAL A 367 -50.62 -4.56 -11.82
N TRP A 368 -49.81 -4.71 -10.78
CA TRP A 368 -49.18 -3.62 -10.06
C TRP A 368 -47.68 -3.80 -10.10
N THR A 369 -46.99 -2.70 -10.25
CA THR A 369 -45.50 -2.71 -10.21
C THR A 369 -45.04 -2.22 -8.86
N SER A 370 -44.12 -2.96 -8.27
CA SER A 370 -43.53 -2.67 -6.97
C SER A 370 -42.22 -1.94 -7.16
N VAL A 371 -42.14 -0.71 -6.65
CA VAL A 371 -40.90 0.10 -6.61
C VAL A 371 -40.51 0.30 -5.15
N ALA A 372 -39.27 0.01 -4.82
CA ALA A 372 -38.74 0.15 -3.47
C ALA A 372 -37.75 1.30 -3.39
N PHE A 373 -37.87 2.08 -2.31
CA PHE A 373 -37.01 3.24 -2.04
C PHE A 373 -36.40 3.17 -0.64
N SER A 374 -35.20 3.70 -0.51
CA SER A 374 -34.47 3.71 0.77
C SER A 374 -33.79 5.06 0.99
N ARG A 375 -33.80 5.52 2.24
CA ARG A 375 -32.99 6.65 2.72
C ARG A 375 -31.51 6.28 2.81
N TYR A 376 -31.18 4.98 2.85
CA TYR A 376 -29.83 4.45 2.95
C TYR A 376 -29.30 4.02 1.58
N LEU A 377 -27.98 3.87 1.48
CA LEU A 377 -27.37 3.26 0.31
C LEU A 377 -27.61 1.73 0.34
N ARG A 378 -28.64 1.31 -0.37
CA ARG A 378 -29.09 -0.08 -0.42
C ARG A 378 -29.70 -0.40 -1.79
N CYS A 379 -29.41 -1.57 -2.31
CA CYS A 379 -30.16 -2.12 -3.42
C CYS A 379 -31.40 -2.81 -2.86
N GLU A 380 -32.53 -2.22 -3.05
CA GLU A 380 -33.79 -2.75 -2.51
C GLU A 380 -34.25 -4.02 -3.23
N ASP A 381 -33.90 -4.21 -4.52
CA ASP A 381 -34.22 -5.42 -5.28
C ASP A 381 -33.42 -6.65 -4.81
N CYS A 382 -32.14 -6.45 -4.50
CA CYS A 382 -31.26 -7.53 -4.05
C CYS A 382 -31.14 -7.60 -2.53
N GLY A 383 -31.62 -6.59 -1.82
CA GLY A 383 -31.51 -6.48 -0.38
C GLY A 383 -30.08 -6.29 0.14
N VAL A 384 -29.17 -5.82 -0.69
CA VAL A 384 -27.77 -5.65 -0.34
C VAL A 384 -27.51 -4.24 0.16
N ASP A 385 -27.07 -4.13 1.41
CA ASP A 385 -26.63 -2.86 1.99
C ASP A 385 -25.27 -2.45 1.40
N PHE A 386 -25.14 -1.17 1.08
CA PHE A 386 -23.91 -0.61 0.55
C PHE A 386 -23.29 0.33 1.60
N PRO A 387 -21.97 0.23 1.83
CA PRO A 387 -21.30 1.07 2.82
C PRO A 387 -21.33 2.55 2.43
N GLU A 388 -21.24 3.43 3.43
CA GLU A 388 -21.09 4.86 3.21
C GLU A 388 -19.89 5.19 2.34
N LEU A 389 -20.08 6.09 1.38
CA LEU A 389 -19.03 6.53 0.45
C LEU A 389 -18.06 7.48 1.16
N THR A 390 -17.21 6.92 2.01
CA THR A 390 -16.13 7.67 2.67
C THR A 390 -14.83 7.52 1.88
N PRO A 391 -13.87 8.46 1.98
CA PRO A 391 -12.56 8.30 1.35
C PRO A 391 -11.82 7.02 1.79
N ASN A 392 -12.08 6.54 3.01
CA ASN A 392 -11.51 5.31 3.55
C ASN A 392 -12.02 4.04 2.85
N LEU A 393 -13.22 4.06 2.25
CA LEU A 393 -13.73 2.96 1.43
C LEU A 393 -12.86 2.70 0.20
N PHE A 394 -12.26 3.75 -0.37
CA PHE A 394 -11.40 3.68 -1.55
C PHE A 394 -9.91 3.56 -1.20
N ASN A 395 -9.59 3.36 0.08
CA ASN A 395 -8.23 3.22 0.56
C ASN A 395 -7.88 1.77 0.86
N PHE A 396 -7.06 1.15 0.00
CA PHE A 396 -6.56 -0.21 0.24
C PHE A 396 -5.64 -0.34 1.47
N GLY A 397 -5.19 0.77 2.06
CA GLY A 397 -4.48 0.80 3.34
C GLY A 397 -5.39 0.79 4.56
N SER A 398 -6.69 1.07 4.39
CA SER A 398 -7.71 1.06 5.44
C SER A 398 -8.44 -0.28 5.49
N LEU A 399 -8.82 -0.74 6.68
CA LEU A 399 -9.65 -1.94 6.86
C LEU A 399 -11.01 -1.83 6.16
N ASN A 400 -11.55 -0.61 6.04
CA ASN A 400 -12.84 -0.36 5.40
C ASN A 400 -12.79 -0.50 3.87
N GLY A 401 -11.62 -0.26 3.25
CA GLY A 401 -11.46 -0.28 1.80
C GLY A 401 -10.67 -1.47 1.28
N ALA A 402 -9.83 -2.08 2.12
CA ALA A 402 -8.98 -3.19 1.73
C ALA A 402 -9.78 -4.45 1.39
N CYS A 403 -9.31 -5.20 0.41
CA CYS A 403 -9.80 -6.56 0.17
C CYS A 403 -9.62 -7.41 1.44
N PRO A 404 -10.65 -8.10 1.93
CA PRO A 404 -10.59 -8.82 3.20
C PRO A 404 -9.61 -10.02 3.18
N VAL A 405 -9.30 -10.56 2.01
CA VAL A 405 -8.37 -11.70 1.87
C VAL A 405 -6.91 -11.25 1.85
N CYS A 406 -6.55 -10.30 0.99
CA CYS A 406 -5.16 -9.84 0.87
C CYS A 406 -4.86 -8.61 1.72
N LEU A 407 -5.81 -8.07 2.46
CA LEU A 407 -5.68 -6.88 3.31
C LEU A 407 -5.03 -5.68 2.57
N GLY A 408 -5.38 -5.52 1.29
CA GLY A 408 -4.88 -4.42 0.45
C GLY A 408 -3.51 -4.64 -0.19
N HIS A 409 -2.93 -5.83 -0.07
CA HIS A 409 -1.65 -6.13 -0.74
C HIS A 409 -1.79 -6.41 -2.24
N GLY A 410 -2.95 -6.91 -2.70
CA GLY A 410 -3.20 -7.31 -4.08
C GLY A 410 -2.67 -8.71 -4.43
N TRP A 411 -1.81 -9.25 -3.58
CA TRP A 411 -1.25 -10.59 -3.67
C TRP A 411 -1.46 -11.33 -2.35
N TRP A 412 -1.41 -12.63 -2.40
CA TRP A 412 -1.46 -13.47 -1.22
C TRP A 412 -0.34 -14.49 -1.28
N SER A 413 0.10 -14.95 -0.12
CA SER A 413 1.08 -16.03 -0.04
C SER A 413 0.34 -17.34 0.08
N ALA A 414 0.53 -18.23 -0.88
CA ALA A 414 0.10 -19.62 -0.82
C ALA A 414 1.32 -20.51 -0.59
N PHE A 415 1.14 -21.65 0.05
CA PHE A 415 2.19 -22.64 0.12
C PHE A 415 2.29 -23.35 -1.23
N ASP A 416 3.50 -23.38 -1.78
CA ASP A 416 3.80 -24.05 -3.04
C ASP A 416 3.93 -25.55 -2.80
N MET A 417 2.99 -26.32 -3.30
CA MET A 417 2.97 -27.77 -3.12
C MET A 417 4.13 -28.46 -3.84
N ASP A 418 4.67 -27.90 -4.91
CA ASP A 418 5.83 -28.46 -5.60
C ASP A 418 7.13 -28.20 -4.82
N ARG A 419 7.22 -27.10 -4.07
CA ARG A 419 8.32 -26.86 -3.13
C ARG A 419 8.17 -27.71 -1.86
N VAL A 420 6.94 -27.91 -1.38
CA VAL A 420 6.64 -28.72 -0.20
C VAL A 420 6.90 -30.21 -0.49
N PHE A 421 6.58 -30.67 -1.71
CA PHE A 421 6.80 -32.03 -2.20
C PHE A 421 7.70 -32.05 -3.43
N PRO A 422 9.00 -31.71 -3.30
CA PRO A 422 9.90 -31.51 -4.45
C PRO A 422 10.19 -32.81 -5.20
N ASN A 423 10.19 -33.94 -4.50
CA ASN A 423 10.41 -35.26 -5.09
C ASN A 423 9.23 -36.19 -4.76
N LYS A 424 8.28 -36.26 -5.67
CA LYS A 424 7.07 -37.08 -5.52
C LYS A 424 7.35 -38.60 -5.63
N ARG A 425 8.57 -39.00 -5.96
CA ARG A 425 9.02 -40.42 -5.97
C ARG A 425 9.41 -40.92 -4.60
N LEU A 426 9.64 -40.03 -3.63
CA LEU A 426 9.92 -40.41 -2.26
C LEU A 426 8.63 -40.73 -1.50
N SER A 427 8.72 -41.67 -0.57
CA SER A 427 7.66 -41.90 0.41
C SER A 427 7.70 -40.84 1.51
N ILE A 428 6.63 -40.73 2.29
CA ILE A 428 6.54 -39.78 3.41
C ILE A 428 7.66 -40.05 4.40
N LEU A 429 7.89 -41.32 4.76
CA LEU A 429 8.95 -41.74 5.69
C LEU A 429 10.34 -41.40 5.15
N ASN A 430 10.53 -41.46 3.83
CA ASN A 430 11.79 -41.13 3.19
C ASN A 430 11.95 -39.63 2.87
N GLY A 431 11.04 -38.80 3.42
CA GLY A 431 11.23 -37.37 3.39
C GLY A 431 10.56 -36.64 2.23
N ALA A 432 9.46 -37.15 1.68
CA ALA A 432 8.68 -36.47 0.63
C ALA A 432 8.21 -35.09 1.07
N ILE A 433 7.94 -34.89 2.38
CA ILE A 433 7.51 -33.61 2.95
C ILE A 433 8.73 -32.81 3.37
N ALA A 434 9.27 -32.00 2.46
CA ALA A 434 10.51 -31.25 2.64
C ALA A 434 10.55 -30.31 3.87
N PRO A 435 9.47 -29.59 4.27
CA PRO A 435 9.46 -28.79 5.48
C PRO A 435 9.78 -29.54 6.76
N TRP A 436 9.42 -30.81 6.84
CA TRP A 436 9.66 -31.66 8.02
C TRP A 436 11.04 -32.32 8.02
N ASN A 437 11.82 -32.25 6.94
CA ASN A 437 13.20 -32.72 6.88
C ASN A 437 14.17 -31.80 7.65
N ASN A 438 13.75 -30.61 8.05
CA ASN A 438 14.55 -29.70 8.87
C ASN A 438 14.75 -30.29 10.29
N LYS A 439 15.95 -30.14 10.84
CA LYS A 439 16.32 -30.60 12.21
C LYS A 439 15.32 -30.13 13.27
N THR A 440 14.80 -28.89 13.13
CA THR A 440 13.86 -28.28 14.07
C THR A 440 12.48 -28.92 14.02
N TYR A 441 12.02 -29.37 12.84
CA TYR A 441 10.65 -29.84 12.63
C TYR A 441 10.54 -31.34 12.34
N ARG A 442 11.63 -32.09 12.43
CA ARG A 442 11.68 -33.53 12.18
C ARG A 442 10.74 -34.34 13.10
N ASN A 443 10.44 -33.82 14.29
CA ASN A 443 9.50 -34.42 15.20
C ASN A 443 8.06 -34.44 14.64
N LYS A 444 7.71 -33.53 13.71
CA LYS A 444 6.41 -33.49 13.06
C LYS A 444 6.19 -34.69 12.14
N LEU A 445 7.24 -35.21 11.52
CA LEU A 445 7.18 -36.44 10.74
C LEU A 445 6.82 -37.63 11.64
N LYS A 446 7.45 -37.74 12.81
CA LYS A 446 7.15 -38.80 13.78
C LYS A 446 5.72 -38.66 14.36
N GLU A 447 5.30 -37.41 14.63
CA GLU A 447 3.93 -37.12 15.06
C GLU A 447 2.91 -37.56 14.01
N PHE A 448 3.15 -37.23 12.73
CA PHE A 448 2.30 -37.65 11.62
C PHE A 448 2.22 -39.18 11.48
N ASP A 449 3.39 -39.86 11.55
CA ASP A 449 3.47 -41.32 11.43
C ASP A 449 2.60 -42.03 12.48
N GLY A 450 2.54 -41.48 13.70
CA GLY A 450 1.64 -41.96 14.75
C GLY A 450 0.14 -41.84 14.43
N TYR A 451 -0.24 -40.88 13.59
CA TYR A 451 -1.64 -40.68 13.14
C TYR A 451 -1.95 -41.32 11.80
N ALA A 452 -0.93 -41.69 11.01
CA ALA A 452 -1.07 -42.12 9.62
C ALA A 452 -2.02 -43.30 9.43
N SER A 453 -1.91 -44.34 10.28
CA SER A 453 -2.79 -45.51 10.24
C SER A 453 -4.25 -45.14 10.54
N ALA A 454 -4.50 -44.29 11.52
CA ALA A 454 -5.84 -43.83 11.87
C ALA A 454 -6.44 -42.87 10.82
N LEU A 455 -5.59 -42.21 10.04
CA LEU A 455 -5.96 -41.37 8.89
C LEU A 455 -6.14 -42.15 7.60
N GLY A 456 -5.80 -43.44 7.58
CA GLY A 456 -5.84 -44.28 6.39
C GLY A 456 -4.78 -43.92 5.33
N VAL A 457 -3.64 -43.37 5.75
CA VAL A 457 -2.57 -42.90 4.85
C VAL A 457 -1.42 -43.89 4.85
N ARG A 458 -1.00 -44.31 3.65
CA ARG A 458 0.19 -45.16 3.44
C ARG A 458 1.44 -44.29 3.45
N THR A 459 2.33 -44.52 4.40
CA THR A 459 3.55 -43.70 4.58
C THR A 459 4.78 -44.24 3.89
N ASP A 460 4.73 -45.48 3.43
CA ASP A 460 5.84 -46.23 2.83
C ASP A 460 5.89 -46.21 1.29
N VAL A 461 4.78 -45.84 0.67
CA VAL A 461 4.66 -45.75 -0.81
C VAL A 461 5.08 -44.36 -1.32
N PRO A 462 5.54 -44.22 -2.58
CA PRO A 462 5.82 -42.94 -3.20
C PRO A 462 4.63 -41.97 -3.12
N PHE A 463 4.90 -40.71 -2.86
CA PHE A 463 3.85 -39.66 -2.78
C PHE A 463 2.98 -39.62 -4.06
N SER A 464 3.54 -39.94 -5.23
CA SER A 464 2.82 -39.97 -6.50
C SER A 464 1.77 -41.09 -6.57
N GLU A 465 1.83 -42.10 -5.71
CA GLU A 465 0.91 -43.25 -5.69
C GLU A 465 -0.19 -43.13 -4.61
N LEU A 466 -0.15 -42.05 -3.86
CA LEU A 466 -1.18 -41.73 -2.87
C LEU A 466 -2.48 -41.27 -3.54
N THR A 467 -3.60 -41.69 -2.98
CA THR A 467 -4.92 -41.26 -3.44
C THR A 467 -5.20 -39.79 -3.06
N ARG A 468 -6.21 -39.19 -3.67
CA ARG A 468 -6.64 -37.82 -3.35
C ARG A 468 -7.11 -37.72 -1.90
N GLU A 469 -7.72 -38.76 -1.37
CA GLU A 469 -8.21 -38.83 0.02
C GLU A 469 -7.04 -38.86 1.00
N GLU A 470 -6.01 -39.67 0.72
CA GLU A 470 -4.78 -39.73 1.50
C GLU A 470 -4.05 -38.37 1.49
N ILE A 471 -3.92 -37.75 0.33
CA ILE A 471 -3.31 -36.42 0.19
C ILE A 471 -4.12 -35.37 0.99
N ASN A 472 -5.46 -35.42 0.91
CA ASN A 472 -6.30 -34.51 1.67
C ASN A 472 -6.14 -34.71 3.18
N ALA A 473 -6.02 -35.96 3.65
CA ALA A 473 -5.76 -36.30 5.05
C ALA A 473 -4.39 -35.79 5.52
N ILE A 474 -3.36 -35.85 4.67
CA ILE A 474 -2.04 -35.28 4.96
C ILE A 474 -2.13 -33.77 5.09
N LEU A 475 -2.84 -33.11 4.20
CA LEU A 475 -2.93 -31.64 4.16
C LEU A 475 -3.79 -31.07 5.30
N ASN A 476 -4.97 -31.64 5.52
CA ASN A 476 -5.99 -31.07 6.41
C ASN A 476 -6.12 -31.82 7.74
N GLY A 477 -5.57 -33.04 7.82
CA GLY A 477 -5.72 -33.87 9.01
C GLY A 477 -7.14 -34.37 9.22
N SER A 478 -7.51 -34.64 10.49
CA SER A 478 -8.86 -35.07 10.88
C SER A 478 -9.30 -34.37 12.16
N PRO A 479 -10.44 -33.68 12.16
CA PRO A 479 -11.03 -33.10 13.34
C PRO A 479 -11.33 -34.12 14.47
N ALA A 480 -11.73 -35.33 14.07
CA ALA A 480 -12.01 -36.42 15.01
C ALA A 480 -10.77 -36.85 15.83
N LEU A 481 -9.61 -36.83 15.19
CA LEU A 481 -8.32 -37.16 15.79
C LEU A 481 -7.63 -35.92 16.41
N LYS A 482 -8.24 -34.74 16.35
CA LYS A 482 -7.64 -33.45 16.74
C LYS A 482 -6.29 -33.16 16.06
N TYR A 483 -6.05 -33.79 14.92
CA TYR A 483 -4.84 -33.59 14.13
C TYR A 483 -5.11 -32.65 12.96
N LYS A 484 -4.35 -31.57 12.85
CA LYS A 484 -4.61 -30.45 11.93
C LYS A 484 -3.85 -30.55 10.58
N GLY A 485 -3.12 -31.64 10.35
CA GLY A 485 -2.34 -31.87 9.15
C GLY A 485 -1.23 -30.84 8.88
N LEU A 486 -0.76 -30.85 7.66
CA LEU A 486 0.31 -29.94 7.19
C LEU A 486 -0.17 -28.47 7.17
N ASN A 487 -1.42 -28.22 6.81
CA ASN A 487 -2.00 -26.88 6.84
C ASN A 487 -2.04 -26.32 8.27
N GLY A 488 -2.41 -27.15 9.25
CA GLY A 488 -2.38 -26.76 10.66
C GLY A 488 -0.96 -26.47 11.17
N PHE A 489 0.03 -27.21 10.71
CA PHE A 489 1.43 -26.94 10.99
C PHE A 489 1.85 -25.56 10.47
N PHE A 490 1.57 -25.24 9.23
CA PHE A 490 1.89 -23.93 8.67
C PHE A 490 1.11 -22.80 9.33
N LEU A 491 -0.19 -23.02 9.64
CA LEU A 491 -1.01 -22.02 10.34
C LEU A 491 -0.45 -21.70 11.73
N SER A 492 0.07 -22.70 12.44
CA SER A 492 0.72 -22.50 13.76
C SER A 492 1.98 -21.64 13.63
N LEU A 493 2.78 -21.85 12.58
CA LEU A 493 3.98 -21.06 12.33
C LEU A 493 3.65 -19.63 11.89
N LEU A 494 2.54 -19.41 11.17
CA LEU A 494 2.10 -18.08 10.78
C LEU A 494 1.75 -17.20 11.99
N GLN A 495 1.28 -17.78 13.10
CA GLN A 495 1.07 -17.03 14.35
C GLN A 495 2.38 -16.51 14.93
N ASP A 496 3.47 -17.24 14.74
CA ASP A 496 4.82 -16.90 15.19
C ASP A 496 5.67 -16.14 14.15
N LYS A 497 5.07 -15.64 13.08
CA LYS A 497 5.76 -14.96 11.96
C LYS A 497 6.56 -13.70 12.39
N TYR A 498 6.31 -13.18 13.59
CA TYR A 498 7.11 -12.09 14.16
C TYR A 498 8.56 -12.52 14.46
N LYS A 499 8.82 -13.82 14.66
CA LYS A 499 10.16 -14.38 14.87
C LYS A 499 10.90 -14.50 13.53
N MET A 500 12.09 -13.90 13.42
CA MET A 500 12.88 -13.84 12.19
C MET A 500 13.13 -15.21 11.54
N HIS A 501 13.55 -16.21 12.34
CA HIS A 501 13.85 -17.55 11.83
C HIS A 501 12.61 -18.28 11.30
N ILE A 502 11.44 -18.04 11.86
CA ILE A 502 10.17 -18.61 11.37
C ILE A 502 9.78 -17.95 10.06
N ARG A 503 9.94 -16.63 9.96
CA ARG A 503 9.69 -15.90 8.70
C ARG A 503 10.55 -16.45 7.56
N VAL A 504 11.85 -16.56 7.77
CA VAL A 504 12.78 -17.10 6.76
C VAL A 504 12.46 -18.55 6.40
N PHE A 505 11.99 -19.35 7.37
CA PHE A 505 11.54 -20.71 7.11
C PHE A 505 10.28 -20.73 6.24
N LEU A 506 9.26 -19.94 6.56
CA LEU A 506 8.00 -19.88 5.82
C LEU A 506 8.20 -19.36 4.37
N ASP A 507 9.06 -18.36 4.19
CA ASP A 507 9.33 -17.74 2.89
C ASP A 507 9.89 -18.76 1.86
N ARG A 508 10.54 -19.83 2.30
CA ARG A 508 11.02 -20.90 1.43
C ARG A 508 9.89 -21.72 0.77
N TRP A 509 8.77 -21.83 1.46
CA TRP A 509 7.65 -22.69 1.07
C TRP A 509 6.48 -21.93 0.49
N GLN A 510 6.53 -20.58 0.53
CA GLN A 510 5.48 -19.72 0.03
C GLN A 510 5.81 -19.18 -1.37
N VAL A 511 4.78 -19.13 -2.20
CA VAL A 511 4.77 -18.41 -3.47
C VAL A 511 3.76 -17.28 -3.39
N GLN A 512 4.16 -16.12 -3.88
CA GLN A 512 3.27 -14.97 -3.99
C GLN A 512 2.46 -15.10 -5.28
N GLY A 513 1.14 -15.21 -5.15
CA GLY A 513 0.21 -15.23 -6.25
C GLY A 513 -0.73 -14.03 -6.21
N THR A 514 -1.36 -13.72 -7.34
CA THR A 514 -2.41 -12.69 -7.39
C THR A 514 -3.57 -13.12 -6.50
N CYS A 515 -4.10 -12.19 -5.70
CA CYS A 515 -5.22 -12.47 -4.80
C CYS A 515 -6.45 -12.96 -5.59
N PRO A 516 -7.01 -14.15 -5.27
CA PRO A 516 -8.12 -14.72 -6.04
C PRO A 516 -9.42 -13.90 -5.94
N VAL A 517 -9.60 -13.15 -4.85
CA VAL A 517 -10.82 -12.37 -4.60
C VAL A 517 -10.78 -11.02 -5.32
N CYS A 518 -9.71 -10.24 -5.15
CA CYS A 518 -9.61 -8.92 -5.76
C CYS A 518 -8.82 -8.92 -7.08
N GLN A 519 -8.25 -10.05 -7.50
CA GLN A 519 -7.48 -10.18 -8.74
C GLN A 519 -6.40 -9.08 -8.91
N GLY A 520 -5.71 -8.77 -7.83
CA GLY A 520 -4.68 -7.72 -7.81
C GLY A 520 -5.19 -6.31 -7.52
N LYS A 521 -6.49 -6.05 -7.61
CA LYS A 521 -7.09 -4.70 -7.46
C LYS A 521 -7.01 -4.10 -6.04
N ARG A 522 -6.61 -4.86 -5.03
CA ARG A 522 -6.36 -4.47 -3.63
C ARG A 522 -7.58 -4.02 -2.82
N LEU A 523 -8.63 -3.55 -3.49
CA LEU A 523 -9.84 -3.02 -2.89
C LEU A 523 -10.91 -4.11 -2.73
N ARG A 524 -11.86 -3.86 -1.83
CA ARG A 524 -13.06 -4.67 -1.69
C ARG A 524 -14.02 -4.44 -2.85
N LYS A 525 -14.91 -5.41 -3.07
CA LYS A 525 -15.83 -5.39 -4.21
C LYS A 525 -16.76 -4.17 -4.20
N GLU A 526 -17.18 -3.72 -3.03
CA GLU A 526 -18.03 -2.55 -2.86
C GLU A 526 -17.33 -1.28 -3.36
N ALA A 527 -16.05 -1.09 -3.02
CA ALA A 527 -15.28 0.06 -3.52
C ALA A 527 -15.13 0.05 -5.04
N LEU A 528 -14.96 -1.13 -5.63
CA LEU A 528 -14.83 -1.32 -7.09
C LEU A 528 -16.17 -1.18 -7.84
N ALA A 529 -17.28 -1.30 -7.12
CA ALA A 529 -18.61 -1.10 -7.68
C ALA A 529 -19.05 0.37 -7.75
N VAL A 530 -18.21 1.30 -7.27
CA VAL A 530 -18.45 2.74 -7.41
C VAL A 530 -17.75 3.26 -8.64
N THR A 531 -18.47 4.00 -9.48
CA THR A 531 -17.93 4.59 -10.70
C THR A 531 -18.10 6.10 -10.72
N VAL A 532 -17.21 6.80 -11.40
CA VAL A 532 -17.33 8.19 -11.80
C VAL A 532 -17.16 8.21 -13.30
N ASN A 533 -18.13 8.75 -14.02
CA ASN A 533 -18.17 8.77 -15.49
C ASN A 533 -17.86 7.37 -16.12
N GLY A 534 -18.40 6.30 -15.51
CA GLY A 534 -18.27 4.92 -15.96
C GLY A 534 -16.99 4.18 -15.57
N ALA A 535 -16.00 4.85 -14.98
CA ALA A 535 -14.74 4.23 -14.54
C ALA A 535 -14.72 4.07 -13.01
N ASN A 536 -14.23 2.92 -12.49
CA ASN A 536 -13.95 2.79 -11.07
C ASN A 536 -12.56 3.32 -10.72
N ILE A 537 -12.28 3.48 -9.44
CA ILE A 537 -11.02 4.07 -8.98
C ILE A 537 -9.77 3.25 -9.40
N HIS A 538 -9.86 1.92 -9.42
CA HIS A 538 -8.74 1.08 -9.83
C HIS A 538 -8.42 1.24 -11.32
N ASP A 539 -9.44 1.37 -12.18
CA ASP A 539 -9.25 1.59 -13.61
C ASP A 539 -8.44 2.86 -13.86
N LEU A 540 -8.69 3.93 -13.06
CA LEU A 540 -7.93 5.17 -13.14
C LEU A 540 -6.50 5.04 -12.57
N LEU A 541 -6.32 4.27 -11.49
CA LEU A 541 -5.00 4.09 -10.88
C LEU A 541 -4.07 3.19 -11.71
N SER A 542 -4.63 2.32 -12.55
CA SER A 542 -3.89 1.31 -13.32
C SER A 542 -3.41 1.79 -14.70
N VAL A 543 -3.93 2.90 -15.20
CA VAL A 543 -3.50 3.47 -16.48
C VAL A 543 -2.27 4.38 -16.32
N PRO A 544 -1.45 4.53 -17.37
CA PRO A 544 -0.34 5.50 -17.38
C PRO A 544 -0.82 6.92 -17.11
N ILE A 545 -0.01 7.70 -16.39
CA ILE A 545 -0.35 9.08 -15.99
C ILE A 545 -0.75 9.95 -17.18
N VAL A 546 -0.08 9.80 -18.33
CA VAL A 546 -0.42 10.57 -19.55
C VAL A 546 -1.81 10.23 -20.05
N GLU A 547 -2.23 8.98 -19.97
CA GLU A 547 -3.57 8.53 -20.36
C GLU A 547 -4.62 8.95 -19.33
N LEU A 548 -4.27 8.88 -18.04
CA LEU A 548 -5.15 9.33 -16.97
C LEU A 548 -5.52 10.81 -17.12
N ILE A 549 -4.55 11.66 -17.50
CA ILE A 549 -4.83 13.08 -17.77
C ILE A 549 -5.88 13.21 -18.88
N LYS A 550 -5.73 12.47 -19.99
CA LYS A 550 -6.70 12.50 -21.11
C LYS A 550 -8.08 12.00 -20.68
N ILE A 551 -8.16 10.95 -19.87
CA ILE A 551 -9.41 10.43 -19.33
C ILE A 551 -10.11 11.50 -18.48
N LEU A 552 -9.39 12.14 -17.56
CA LEU A 552 -9.95 13.19 -16.70
C LEU A 552 -10.40 14.44 -17.49
N ASP A 553 -9.73 14.74 -18.59
CA ASP A 553 -10.10 15.86 -19.47
C ASP A 553 -11.34 15.53 -20.34
N SER A 554 -11.60 14.26 -20.58
CA SER A 554 -12.79 13.78 -21.31
C SER A 554 -14.05 13.65 -20.44
N TRP A 555 -13.93 13.79 -19.12
CA TRP A 555 -15.07 13.64 -18.22
C TRP A 555 -16.16 14.68 -18.48
N LYS A 556 -17.39 14.19 -18.54
CA LYS A 556 -18.61 15.00 -18.63
C LYS A 556 -19.31 14.95 -17.29
N LEU A 557 -19.10 15.95 -16.47
CA LEU A 557 -19.75 16.10 -15.17
C LEU A 557 -20.91 17.09 -15.28
N SER A 558 -21.95 16.86 -14.48
CA SER A 558 -23.00 17.86 -14.29
C SER A 558 -22.44 19.11 -13.59
N GLU A 559 -23.11 20.23 -13.69
CA GLU A 559 -22.69 21.49 -13.06
C GLU A 559 -22.49 21.33 -11.53
N THR A 560 -23.38 20.60 -10.89
CA THR A 560 -23.30 20.30 -9.45
C THR A 560 -22.08 19.41 -9.12
N GLU A 561 -21.86 18.34 -9.87
CA GLU A 561 -20.71 17.45 -9.68
C GLU A 561 -19.39 18.18 -9.90
N GLU A 562 -19.36 19.07 -10.92
CA GLU A 562 -18.17 19.87 -11.18
C GLU A 562 -17.87 20.84 -10.03
N GLN A 563 -18.89 21.50 -9.47
CA GLN A 563 -18.70 22.39 -8.31
C GLN A 563 -18.19 21.63 -7.09
N ILE A 564 -18.77 20.45 -6.81
CA ILE A 564 -18.37 19.61 -5.67
C ILE A 564 -16.93 19.09 -5.84
N ALA A 565 -16.55 18.61 -7.01
CA ALA A 565 -15.26 17.98 -7.26
C ALA A 565 -14.15 18.96 -7.66
N ARG A 566 -14.46 20.22 -7.97
CA ARG A 566 -13.56 21.23 -8.55
C ARG A 566 -12.20 21.30 -7.86
N HIS A 567 -12.20 21.46 -6.54
CA HIS A 567 -10.94 21.58 -5.78
C HIS A 567 -10.10 20.31 -5.86
N ALA A 568 -10.73 19.16 -5.64
CA ALA A 568 -10.03 17.87 -5.64
C ALA A 568 -9.47 17.54 -7.04
N LEU A 569 -10.25 17.75 -8.10
CA LEU A 569 -9.82 17.53 -9.48
C LEU A 569 -8.69 18.49 -9.90
N LYS A 570 -8.72 19.76 -9.46
CA LYS A 570 -7.62 20.70 -9.67
C LYS A 570 -6.33 20.18 -9.05
N GLN A 571 -6.39 19.67 -7.81
CA GLN A 571 -5.24 19.10 -7.12
C GLN A 571 -4.72 17.81 -7.80
N VAL A 572 -5.62 16.94 -8.25
CA VAL A 572 -5.25 15.75 -9.03
C VAL A 572 -4.51 16.15 -10.31
N ARG A 573 -5.08 17.04 -11.12
CA ARG A 573 -4.48 17.52 -12.37
C ARG A 573 -3.11 18.15 -12.14
N SER A 574 -2.98 19.00 -11.14
CA SER A 574 -1.70 19.65 -10.81
C SER A 574 -0.61 18.63 -10.53
N ARG A 575 -0.89 17.61 -9.73
CA ARG A 575 0.07 16.55 -9.39
C ARG A 575 0.39 15.64 -10.58
N LEU A 576 -0.60 15.30 -11.39
CA LEU A 576 -0.38 14.50 -12.61
C LEU A 576 0.49 15.25 -13.62
N GLU A 577 0.25 16.53 -13.82
CA GLU A 577 1.10 17.37 -14.68
C GLU A 577 2.53 17.51 -14.13
N CYS A 578 2.68 17.62 -12.80
CA CYS A 578 4.01 17.58 -12.18
C CYS A 578 4.74 16.26 -12.47
N LEU A 579 4.06 15.12 -12.28
CA LEU A 579 4.62 13.79 -12.59
C LEU A 579 5.02 13.66 -14.06
N LYS A 580 4.20 14.15 -14.97
CA LYS A 580 4.48 14.17 -16.40
C LYS A 580 5.70 15.05 -16.72
N ASN A 581 5.78 16.24 -16.10
CA ASN A 581 6.86 17.21 -16.32
C ASN A 581 8.21 16.71 -15.79
N VAL A 582 8.25 15.93 -14.72
CA VAL A 582 9.49 15.28 -14.24
C VAL A 582 9.82 13.99 -14.99
N GLY A 583 9.15 13.70 -16.11
CA GLY A 583 9.43 12.53 -16.96
C GLY A 583 8.89 11.21 -16.44
N LEU A 584 7.87 11.20 -15.55
CA LEU A 584 7.24 9.99 -14.99
C LEU A 584 5.87 9.67 -15.59
N GLY A 585 5.52 10.27 -16.72
CA GLY A 585 4.21 10.13 -17.37
C GLY A 585 3.85 8.69 -17.78
N TYR A 586 4.82 7.80 -17.90
CA TYR A 586 4.63 6.39 -18.24
C TYR A 586 4.29 5.52 -17.04
N LEU A 587 4.47 6.00 -15.80
CA LEU A 587 4.12 5.27 -14.60
C LEU A 587 2.61 5.23 -14.38
N THR A 588 2.15 4.22 -13.64
CA THR A 588 0.79 4.14 -13.11
C THR A 588 0.75 4.58 -11.66
N LEU A 589 -0.38 5.12 -11.20
CA LEU A 589 -0.50 5.57 -9.80
C LEU A 589 -0.49 4.41 -8.81
N GLU A 590 -0.87 3.20 -9.22
CA GLU A 590 -0.87 2.01 -8.38
C GLU A 590 0.51 1.36 -8.23
N ARG A 591 1.51 1.77 -9.05
CA ARG A 591 2.85 1.15 -9.04
C ARG A 591 3.48 1.26 -7.66
N PRO A 592 3.92 0.15 -7.05
CA PRO A 592 4.53 0.15 -5.72
C PRO A 592 5.88 0.88 -5.74
N LEU A 593 6.15 1.74 -4.76
CA LEU A 593 7.42 2.48 -4.66
C LEU A 593 8.65 1.58 -4.63
N LYS A 594 8.54 0.39 -4.02
CA LYS A 594 9.63 -0.60 -3.96
C LYS A 594 10.10 -1.12 -5.33
N THR A 595 9.27 -0.96 -6.38
CA THR A 595 9.58 -1.40 -7.75
C THR A 595 10.13 -0.28 -8.62
N LEU A 596 10.29 0.92 -8.08
CA LEU A 596 10.86 2.07 -8.76
C LEU A 596 12.37 2.05 -8.64
N SER A 597 13.04 2.55 -9.67
CA SER A 597 14.47 2.87 -9.57
C SER A 597 14.69 4.01 -8.55
N SER A 598 15.93 4.17 -8.07
CA SER A 598 16.27 5.25 -7.14
C SER A 598 15.92 6.63 -7.69
N GLY A 599 16.21 6.90 -8.96
CA GLY A 599 15.85 8.15 -9.62
C GLY A 599 14.35 8.36 -9.79
N GLU A 600 13.56 7.31 -10.13
CA GLU A 600 12.09 7.39 -10.20
C GLU A 600 11.50 7.68 -8.83
N SER A 601 11.95 6.97 -7.78
CA SER A 601 11.47 7.15 -6.41
C SER A 601 11.74 8.57 -5.91
N ARG A 602 12.92 9.13 -6.21
CA ARG A 602 13.30 10.51 -5.85
C ARG A 602 12.40 11.53 -6.55
N ARG A 603 12.15 11.35 -7.86
CA ARG A 603 11.25 12.22 -8.63
C ARG A 603 9.79 12.15 -8.16
N VAL A 604 9.32 10.98 -7.76
CA VAL A 604 7.98 10.83 -7.15
C VAL A 604 7.88 11.64 -5.86
N LYS A 605 8.90 11.58 -4.99
CA LYS A 605 8.95 12.40 -3.77
C LYS A 605 9.01 13.91 -4.09
N LEU A 606 9.83 14.28 -5.06
CA LEU A 606 9.93 15.66 -5.52
C LEU A 606 8.59 16.19 -6.05
N THR A 607 7.79 15.37 -6.72
CA THR A 607 6.47 15.76 -7.21
C THR A 607 5.52 16.14 -6.08
N ALA A 608 5.60 15.48 -4.92
CA ALA A 608 4.78 15.85 -3.75
C ALA A 608 5.12 17.29 -3.29
N ALA A 609 6.39 17.64 -3.28
CA ALA A 609 6.84 19.00 -2.95
C ALA A 609 6.46 20.02 -4.03
N LEU A 610 6.67 19.70 -5.31
CA LEU A 610 6.36 20.57 -6.46
C LEU A 610 4.86 20.78 -6.68
N GLY A 611 4.04 19.79 -6.31
CA GLY A 611 2.58 19.84 -6.44
C GLY A 611 1.89 20.61 -5.30
N SER A 612 2.62 21.04 -4.28
CA SER A 612 2.11 21.86 -3.18
C SER A 612 1.90 23.30 -3.64
N ASP A 613 0.82 23.93 -3.19
CA ASP A 613 0.52 25.37 -3.43
C ASP A 613 1.14 26.26 -2.32
N LEU A 614 2.11 25.76 -1.53
CA LEU A 614 2.78 26.51 -0.49
C LEU A 614 3.68 27.59 -1.09
N VAL A 615 3.72 28.73 -0.42
CA VAL A 615 4.55 29.90 -0.76
C VAL A 615 5.38 30.34 0.45
N ASP A 616 6.44 31.10 0.22
CA ASP A 616 7.38 31.57 1.24
C ASP A 616 8.01 30.44 2.08
N MET A 617 8.27 29.30 1.44
CA MET A 617 8.93 28.13 2.02
C MET A 617 10.39 28.03 1.56
N LEU A 618 11.21 27.36 2.39
CA LEU A 618 12.54 26.92 2.00
C LEU A 618 12.49 25.46 1.53
N TYR A 619 12.71 25.23 0.25
CA TYR A 619 12.84 23.87 -0.29
C TYR A 619 14.32 23.48 -0.36
N VAL A 620 14.66 22.32 0.21
CA VAL A 620 16.01 21.75 0.19
C VAL A 620 15.97 20.45 -0.60
N LEU A 621 16.65 20.42 -1.74
CA LEU A 621 16.66 19.31 -2.69
C LEU A 621 18.05 18.67 -2.76
N ASP A 622 18.14 17.34 -2.55
CA ASP A 622 19.39 16.59 -2.58
C ASP A 622 19.54 15.81 -3.87
N GLU A 623 20.54 16.17 -4.68
CA GLU A 623 20.87 15.56 -5.98
C GLU A 623 19.61 15.19 -6.81
N PRO A 624 18.69 16.14 -7.07
CA PRO A 624 17.46 15.83 -7.76
C PRO A 624 17.66 15.35 -9.20
N SER A 625 18.81 15.66 -9.83
CA SER A 625 19.18 15.23 -11.18
C SER A 625 19.80 13.84 -11.26
N ASN A 626 20.15 13.23 -10.12
CA ASN A 626 20.90 11.97 -10.09
C ASN A 626 20.16 10.84 -10.85
N GLY A 627 20.88 10.21 -11.79
CA GLY A 627 20.38 9.14 -12.64
C GLY A 627 19.44 9.60 -13.76
N LEU A 628 19.33 10.91 -14.03
CA LEU A 628 18.55 11.45 -15.14
C LEU A 628 19.34 11.46 -16.43
N HIS A 629 18.60 11.36 -17.53
CA HIS A 629 19.11 11.74 -18.85
C HIS A 629 19.11 13.26 -18.96
N PRO A 630 20.07 13.92 -19.68
CA PRO A 630 20.10 15.38 -19.86
C PRO A 630 18.77 15.99 -20.29
N TYR A 631 18.03 15.31 -21.17
CA TYR A 631 16.68 15.70 -21.58
C TYR A 631 15.68 15.82 -20.43
N ASP A 632 15.75 14.88 -19.45
CA ASP A 632 14.88 14.91 -18.28
C ASP A 632 15.37 15.95 -17.25
N SER A 633 16.70 16.22 -17.18
CA SER A 633 17.30 17.24 -16.33
C SER A 633 16.84 18.65 -16.70
N GLU A 634 16.69 18.96 -18.00
CA GLU A 634 16.12 20.24 -18.46
C GLU A 634 14.65 20.44 -17.96
N ARG A 635 13.84 19.39 -18.02
CA ARG A 635 12.46 19.45 -17.55
C ARG A 635 12.40 19.65 -16.04
N LEU A 636 13.29 18.98 -15.32
CA LEU A 636 13.43 19.13 -13.89
C LEU A 636 13.85 20.57 -13.52
N ALA A 637 14.87 21.13 -14.19
CA ALA A 637 15.30 22.52 -13.99
C ALA A 637 14.15 23.50 -14.15
N LYS A 638 13.35 23.35 -15.24
CA LYS A 638 12.14 24.16 -15.44
C LYS A 638 11.11 24.02 -14.31
N SER A 639 11.00 22.82 -13.73
CA SER A 639 10.07 22.59 -12.61
C SER A 639 10.56 23.24 -11.32
N ILE A 640 11.86 23.23 -11.07
CA ILE A 640 12.51 23.94 -9.95
C ILE A 640 12.37 25.46 -10.12
N CYS A 641 12.56 25.98 -11.33
CA CYS A 641 12.31 27.40 -11.59
C CYS A 641 10.85 27.80 -11.31
N ARG A 642 9.87 26.99 -11.71
CA ARG A 642 8.45 27.24 -11.38
C ARG A 642 8.18 27.24 -9.87
N LEU A 643 8.89 26.41 -9.09
CA LEU A 643 8.78 26.40 -7.64
C LEU A 643 9.27 27.72 -7.03
N ARG A 644 10.40 28.25 -7.52
CA ARG A 644 10.92 29.57 -7.17
C ARG A 644 9.92 30.68 -7.57
N ASP A 645 9.42 30.63 -8.81
CA ASP A 645 8.54 31.67 -9.38
C ASP A 645 7.20 31.78 -8.65
N ARG A 646 6.82 30.73 -7.88
CA ARG A 646 5.69 30.77 -6.95
C ARG A 646 5.99 31.53 -5.64
N GLY A 647 7.21 32.08 -5.50
CA GLY A 647 7.62 32.84 -4.31
C GLY A 647 8.38 32.02 -3.28
N ASN A 648 8.92 30.87 -3.61
CA ASN A 648 9.68 30.02 -2.71
C ASN A 648 11.19 30.22 -2.85
N THR A 649 11.92 29.97 -1.75
CA THR A 649 13.38 29.91 -1.73
C THR A 649 13.81 28.46 -1.93
N VAL A 650 14.74 28.21 -2.85
CA VAL A 650 15.15 26.84 -3.20
C VAL A 650 16.64 26.67 -3.02
N VAL A 651 17.06 25.71 -2.22
CA VAL A 651 18.45 25.26 -2.08
C VAL A 651 18.55 23.89 -2.75
N VAL A 652 19.47 23.76 -3.70
CA VAL A 652 19.70 22.52 -4.45
C VAL A 652 21.11 22.05 -4.21
N VAL A 653 21.31 20.84 -3.74
CA VAL A 653 22.61 20.16 -3.74
C VAL A 653 22.71 19.36 -5.03
N ASP A 654 23.51 19.81 -5.99
CA ASP A 654 23.66 19.12 -7.28
C ASP A 654 25.01 19.45 -7.94
N HIS A 655 25.35 18.69 -8.96
CA HIS A 655 26.57 18.90 -9.76
C HIS A 655 26.29 18.87 -11.27
N GLU A 656 25.02 18.69 -11.65
CA GLU A 656 24.58 18.65 -13.05
C GLU A 656 24.59 20.07 -13.68
N GLU A 657 25.23 20.21 -14.82
CA GLU A 657 25.40 21.52 -15.51
C GLU A 657 24.08 22.24 -15.75
N THR A 658 23.04 21.52 -16.14
CA THR A 658 21.71 22.05 -16.43
C THR A 658 21.05 22.66 -15.16
N ILE A 659 21.21 22.03 -14.01
CA ILE A 659 20.69 22.54 -12.72
C ILE A 659 21.49 23.75 -12.24
N LEU A 660 22.84 23.63 -12.30
CA LEU A 660 23.72 24.73 -11.93
C LEU A 660 23.47 25.97 -12.83
N GLY A 661 23.25 25.75 -14.14
CA GLY A 661 22.93 26.82 -15.10
C GLY A 661 21.59 27.51 -14.85
N ALA A 662 20.64 26.83 -14.19
CA ALA A 662 19.34 27.40 -13.85
C ALA A 662 19.33 28.13 -12.48
N SER A 663 20.46 28.15 -11.76
CA SER A 663 20.57 28.72 -10.43
C SER A 663 20.87 30.23 -10.47
N ASP A 664 20.31 30.95 -9.50
CA ASP A 664 20.57 32.39 -9.33
C ASP A 664 21.91 32.62 -8.60
N LYS A 665 22.32 31.64 -7.74
CA LYS A 665 23.56 31.71 -6.95
C LYS A 665 24.17 30.31 -6.84
N ILE A 666 25.49 30.23 -6.92
CA ILE A 666 26.25 29.00 -6.68
C ILE A 666 27.16 29.16 -5.46
N VAL A 667 27.20 28.11 -4.63
CA VAL A 667 28.11 27.98 -3.51
C VAL A 667 28.88 26.68 -3.66
N GLU A 668 30.20 26.75 -3.89
CA GLU A 668 31.04 25.55 -3.94
C GLU A 668 31.68 25.28 -2.60
N LEU A 669 31.48 24.04 -2.10
CA LEU A 669 32.13 23.56 -0.88
C LEU A 669 33.31 22.66 -1.24
N GLY A 670 34.44 22.87 -0.55
CA GLY A 670 35.65 22.15 -0.78
C GLY A 670 36.77 22.51 0.19
N PRO A 671 38.04 22.48 -0.28
CA PRO A 671 38.50 22.08 -1.61
C PRO A 671 38.50 20.56 -1.86
N ARG A 672 38.42 19.74 -0.81
CA ARG A 672 38.42 18.27 -0.85
C ARG A 672 37.33 17.67 0.02
N ALA A 673 37.38 16.36 0.19
CA ALA A 673 36.44 15.62 1.02
C ALA A 673 36.91 15.52 2.49
N GLY A 674 35.97 15.25 3.41
CA GLY A 674 36.23 14.97 4.82
C GLY A 674 36.88 16.16 5.55
N GLU A 675 37.97 15.90 6.28
CA GLU A 675 38.66 16.93 7.05
C GLU A 675 39.31 18.04 6.22
N ASP A 676 39.66 17.73 4.97
CA ASP A 676 40.20 18.71 4.04
C ASP A 676 39.11 19.54 3.33
N GLY A 677 37.82 19.23 3.60
CA GLY A 677 36.65 19.94 3.10
C GLY A 677 36.07 20.94 4.10
N GLY A 678 34.76 21.22 3.94
CA GLY A 678 33.98 22.01 4.90
C GLY A 678 34.18 23.54 4.84
N ARG A 679 34.73 24.05 3.74
CA ARG A 679 34.90 25.50 3.51
C ARG A 679 34.21 25.91 2.23
N ILE A 680 33.76 27.15 2.17
CA ILE A 680 33.30 27.75 0.91
C ILE A 680 34.54 28.11 0.09
N VAL A 681 34.63 27.55 -1.14
CA VAL A 681 35.68 27.82 -2.11
C VAL A 681 35.25 28.91 -3.11
N TYR A 682 33.97 28.90 -3.44
CA TYR A 682 33.37 29.92 -4.31
C TYR A 682 31.94 30.22 -3.87
N GLU A 683 31.56 31.51 -4.00
CA GLU A 683 30.22 32.02 -3.79
C GLU A 683 29.94 33.12 -4.78
N GLY A 684 28.94 32.99 -5.66
CA GLY A 684 28.61 33.92 -6.67
C GLY A 684 27.73 33.42 -7.81
N SER A 685 27.84 34.02 -9.00
CA SER A 685 27.05 33.67 -10.18
C SER A 685 27.60 32.43 -10.89
N VAL A 686 26.81 31.88 -11.84
CA VAL A 686 27.20 30.76 -12.71
C VAL A 686 28.36 31.13 -13.63
N GLU A 687 28.38 32.35 -14.11
CA GLU A 687 29.45 32.83 -14.96
C GLU A 687 30.77 32.98 -14.18
N GLY A 688 30.70 33.56 -13.01
CA GLY A 688 31.86 33.79 -12.15
C GLY A 688 32.56 32.51 -11.69
N ILE A 689 31.82 31.41 -11.45
CA ILE A 689 32.44 30.12 -11.08
C ILE A 689 33.32 29.56 -12.19
N LYS A 690 32.97 29.80 -13.48
CA LYS A 690 33.74 29.33 -14.64
C LYS A 690 35.09 30.05 -14.73
N GLU A 691 35.18 31.28 -14.24
CA GLU A 691 36.38 32.10 -14.25
C GLU A 691 37.26 31.89 -13.02
N SER A 692 36.69 31.39 -11.93
CA SER A 692 37.39 31.18 -10.66
C SER A 692 38.56 30.17 -10.84
N PRO A 693 39.78 30.53 -10.44
CA PRO A 693 40.93 29.63 -10.53
C PRO A 693 40.89 28.51 -9.48
N ASP A 694 40.30 28.79 -8.31
CA ASP A 694 40.25 27.87 -7.18
C ASP A 694 39.08 26.89 -7.28
N SER A 695 38.10 27.16 -8.15
CA SER A 695 36.94 26.33 -8.34
C SER A 695 37.25 25.08 -9.18
N LEU A 696 37.09 23.91 -8.51
CA LEU A 696 37.18 22.63 -9.21
C LEU A 696 36.00 22.45 -10.18
N THR A 697 34.76 22.71 -9.68
CA THR A 697 33.55 22.68 -10.49
C THR A 697 33.61 23.61 -11.66
N GLY A 698 34.04 24.85 -11.45
CA GLY A 698 34.25 25.85 -12.51
C GLY A 698 35.26 25.43 -13.56
N SER A 699 36.31 24.68 -13.17
CA SER A 699 37.29 24.17 -14.14
C SER A 699 36.70 23.11 -15.08
N TYR A 700 35.72 22.32 -14.66
CA TYR A 700 34.97 21.37 -15.49
C TYR A 700 33.91 22.11 -16.35
N LEU A 701 33.14 23.01 -15.78
CA LEU A 701 32.11 23.77 -16.47
C LEU A 701 32.70 24.67 -17.60
N SER A 702 33.91 25.17 -17.41
CA SER A 702 34.61 26.00 -18.42
C SER A 702 35.35 25.18 -19.47
N GLY A 703 35.38 23.84 -19.33
CA GLY A 703 36.17 22.97 -20.23
C GLY A 703 37.68 23.04 -19.99
N ARG A 704 38.20 23.81 -19.03
CA ARG A 704 39.64 23.80 -18.63
C ARG A 704 40.11 22.43 -18.17
N ARG A 705 39.19 21.66 -17.57
CA ARG A 705 39.38 20.22 -17.27
C ARG A 705 38.34 19.43 -18.03
N ILE A 706 38.78 18.43 -18.76
CA ILE A 706 37.92 17.47 -19.44
C ILE A 706 38.01 16.15 -18.69
N GLY A 707 36.86 15.62 -18.26
CA GLY A 707 36.82 14.33 -17.63
C GLY A 707 37.16 13.20 -18.61
N GLY A 708 38.21 12.45 -18.31
CA GLY A 708 38.40 11.12 -18.88
C GLY A 708 38.73 11.02 -20.35
N GLY A 709 39.76 11.72 -20.83
CA GLY A 709 40.33 11.44 -22.13
C GLY A 709 41.07 10.10 -22.19
N LEU A 710 40.36 8.98 -22.05
CA LEU A 710 40.94 7.68 -22.37
C LEU A 710 41.11 7.57 -23.88
N PRO A 711 42.27 7.09 -24.38
CA PRO A 711 42.50 6.93 -25.81
C PRO A 711 41.42 6.00 -26.40
N HIS A 712 40.81 6.44 -27.51
CA HIS A 712 39.81 5.64 -28.22
C HIS A 712 40.40 4.28 -28.61
N ARG A 713 40.00 3.22 -27.92
CA ARG A 713 40.34 1.86 -28.36
C ARG A 713 39.45 1.51 -29.54
N ARG A 714 40.04 1.21 -30.69
CA ARG A 714 39.28 0.69 -31.83
C ARG A 714 38.61 -0.60 -31.47
N ILE A 715 37.36 -0.77 -31.92
CA ILE A 715 36.60 -1.99 -31.73
C ILE A 715 37.27 -3.08 -32.59
N THR A 716 38.10 -3.92 -31.99
CA THR A 716 38.64 -5.12 -32.63
C THR A 716 37.66 -6.27 -32.48
N LYS A 717 37.72 -7.26 -33.39
CA LYS A 717 36.95 -8.51 -33.26
C LYS A 717 37.25 -9.15 -31.90
N GLY A 718 36.21 -9.34 -31.04
CA GLY A 718 36.34 -9.94 -29.73
C GLY A 718 35.11 -10.77 -29.36
N PRO A 719 35.15 -11.54 -28.25
CA PRO A 719 34.02 -12.30 -27.80
C PRO A 719 32.89 -11.38 -27.34
N TYR A 720 31.64 -11.87 -27.52
CA TYR A 720 30.41 -11.17 -27.14
C TYR A 720 29.51 -12.11 -26.35
N VAL A 721 28.77 -11.55 -25.37
CA VAL A 721 27.55 -12.18 -24.89
C VAL A 721 26.41 -11.65 -25.74
N THR A 722 25.63 -12.56 -26.31
CA THR A 722 24.46 -12.22 -27.13
C THR A 722 23.21 -12.70 -26.43
N LEU A 723 22.34 -11.77 -26.07
CA LEU A 723 20.99 -12.01 -25.54
C LEU A 723 20.01 -11.89 -26.70
N LYS A 724 19.14 -12.90 -26.89
CA LYS A 724 18.13 -12.91 -27.95
C LYS A 724 16.73 -12.96 -27.37
N GLY A 725 15.81 -12.24 -28.02
CA GLY A 725 14.39 -12.32 -27.76
C GLY A 725 14.01 -11.83 -26.38
N ALA A 726 14.65 -10.79 -25.84
CA ALA A 726 14.30 -10.23 -24.54
C ALA A 726 12.91 -9.58 -24.60
N THR A 727 12.00 -10.06 -23.77
CA THR A 727 10.62 -9.59 -23.69
C THR A 727 10.25 -9.31 -22.22
N GLY A 728 9.29 -8.45 -22.03
CA GLY A 728 8.80 -8.06 -20.70
C GLY A 728 8.80 -6.55 -20.51
N TYR A 729 7.87 -6.03 -19.74
CA TYR A 729 7.59 -4.63 -19.61
C TYR A 729 7.48 -3.94 -20.99
N ASN A 730 8.41 -3.00 -21.29
CA ASN A 730 8.46 -2.31 -22.58
C ASN A 730 9.44 -2.93 -23.61
N LEU A 731 10.12 -4.04 -23.26
CA LEU A 731 10.99 -4.75 -24.19
C LEU A 731 10.17 -5.53 -25.22
N LYS A 732 10.44 -5.30 -26.51
CA LYS A 732 9.69 -5.87 -27.64
C LYS A 732 10.58 -6.83 -28.42
N ASN A 733 10.80 -8.04 -27.90
CA ASN A 733 11.59 -9.10 -28.56
C ASN A 733 12.98 -8.58 -28.99
N LEU A 734 13.71 -7.97 -28.06
CA LEU A 734 14.97 -7.26 -28.35
C LEU A 734 16.16 -8.21 -28.36
N ASP A 735 16.99 -8.12 -29.41
CA ASP A 735 18.28 -8.78 -29.49
C ASP A 735 19.40 -7.77 -29.12
N ALA A 736 20.28 -8.15 -28.19
CA ALA A 736 21.38 -7.29 -27.74
C ALA A 736 22.71 -8.04 -27.67
N LYS A 737 23.81 -7.37 -28.05
CA LYS A 737 25.17 -7.90 -28.00
C LYS A 737 26.02 -7.07 -27.05
N PHE A 738 26.64 -7.72 -26.08
CA PHE A 738 27.49 -7.11 -25.07
C PHE A 738 28.95 -7.54 -25.30
N PRO A 739 29.86 -6.64 -25.72
CA PRO A 739 31.24 -6.97 -25.96
C PRO A 739 31.96 -7.27 -24.64
N LEU A 740 32.75 -8.34 -24.60
CA LEU A 740 33.55 -8.73 -23.44
C LEU A 740 34.92 -8.02 -23.45
N ASN A 741 35.56 -8.01 -22.26
CA ASN A 741 36.87 -7.36 -22.01
C ASN A 741 36.87 -5.84 -22.32
N ARG A 742 35.73 -5.18 -22.15
CA ARG A 742 35.52 -3.75 -22.47
C ARG A 742 34.52 -3.11 -21.54
N LEU A 743 34.55 -1.78 -21.47
CA LEU A 743 33.51 -0.98 -20.88
C LEU A 743 32.38 -0.83 -21.93
N CYS A 744 31.23 -1.44 -21.65
CA CYS A 744 29.99 -1.29 -22.43
C CYS A 744 29.02 -0.43 -21.67
N VAL A 745 28.56 0.67 -22.27
CA VAL A 745 27.60 1.61 -21.66
C VAL A 745 26.26 1.48 -22.36
N VAL A 746 25.19 1.23 -21.56
CA VAL A 746 23.81 1.18 -22.03
C VAL A 746 23.15 2.51 -21.68
N THR A 747 22.78 3.29 -22.69
CA THR A 747 22.23 4.65 -22.54
C THR A 747 20.79 4.74 -23.02
N GLY A 748 20.12 5.81 -22.66
CA GLY A 748 18.72 6.10 -23.07
C GLY A 748 17.96 6.87 -22.01
N VAL A 749 16.84 7.46 -22.41
CA VAL A 749 15.95 8.21 -21.51
C VAL A 749 15.40 7.35 -20.37
N SER A 750 14.90 8.00 -19.33
CA SER A 750 14.24 7.29 -18.21
C SER A 750 13.04 6.49 -18.72
N GLY A 751 12.87 5.26 -18.21
CA GLY A 751 11.81 4.37 -18.68
C GLY A 751 12.03 3.70 -20.03
N ALA A 752 13.17 3.91 -20.72
CA ALA A 752 13.46 3.26 -22.01
C ALA A 752 13.69 1.73 -21.95
N GLY A 753 13.78 1.15 -20.76
CA GLY A 753 13.98 -0.29 -20.58
C GLY A 753 15.43 -0.71 -20.30
N LYS A 754 16.34 0.23 -19.98
CA LYS A 754 17.75 -0.08 -19.68
C LYS A 754 17.90 -1.10 -18.56
N SER A 755 17.25 -0.86 -17.41
CA SER A 755 17.28 -1.76 -16.26
C SER A 755 16.58 -3.08 -16.55
N ALA A 756 15.45 -3.06 -17.26
CA ALA A 756 14.76 -4.26 -17.70
C ALA A 756 15.65 -5.16 -18.57
N LEU A 757 16.41 -4.58 -19.49
CA LEU A 757 17.33 -5.33 -20.35
C LEU A 757 18.52 -5.89 -19.58
N VAL A 758 19.20 -5.04 -18.78
CA VAL A 758 20.49 -5.40 -18.17
C VAL A 758 20.32 -6.09 -16.82
N GLN A 759 19.52 -5.52 -15.93
CA GLN A 759 19.36 -6.00 -14.56
C GLN A 759 18.34 -7.14 -14.46
N GLU A 760 17.22 -7.04 -15.19
CA GLU A 760 16.12 -7.96 -15.04
C GLU A 760 16.06 -9.06 -16.11
N THR A 761 16.87 -8.92 -17.21
CA THR A 761 16.97 -9.98 -18.24
C THR A 761 18.38 -10.55 -18.33
N LEU A 762 19.40 -9.71 -18.64
CA LEU A 762 20.77 -10.19 -18.86
C LEU A 762 21.38 -10.82 -17.61
N PHE A 763 21.27 -10.14 -16.45
CA PHE A 763 21.86 -10.62 -15.20
C PHE A 763 21.26 -11.96 -14.75
N PRO A 764 19.92 -12.12 -14.64
CA PRO A 764 19.32 -13.42 -14.31
C PRO A 764 19.62 -14.52 -15.35
N ALA A 765 19.66 -14.17 -16.64
CA ALA A 765 20.01 -15.13 -17.70
C ALA A 765 21.45 -15.66 -17.56
N LEU A 766 22.40 -14.80 -17.18
CA LEU A 766 23.77 -15.22 -16.88
C LEU A 766 23.84 -16.02 -15.58
N CYS A 767 23.13 -15.62 -14.53
CA CYS A 767 23.05 -16.38 -13.28
C CYS A 767 22.53 -17.80 -13.52
N SER A 768 21.55 -17.99 -14.41
CA SER A 768 21.03 -19.32 -14.73
C SER A 768 22.05 -20.25 -15.41
N LYS A 769 23.05 -19.70 -16.12
CA LYS A 769 24.09 -20.44 -16.81
C LYS A 769 25.37 -20.63 -16.01
N LEU A 770 25.67 -19.68 -15.12
CA LEU A 770 26.90 -19.63 -14.33
C LEU A 770 26.73 -20.07 -12.85
N GLY A 771 25.52 -20.54 -12.48
CA GLY A 771 25.27 -21.07 -11.13
C GLY A 771 25.01 -19.98 -10.08
N GLY A 772 24.18 -18.99 -10.42
CA GLY A 772 23.77 -17.92 -9.52
C GLY A 772 22.62 -18.28 -8.57
N ASP A 773 22.15 -17.27 -7.83
CA ASP A 773 21.08 -17.39 -6.85
C ASP A 773 19.73 -17.73 -7.48
N GLU A 774 19.03 -18.75 -6.93
CA GLU A 774 17.76 -19.24 -7.44
C GLU A 774 16.65 -18.15 -7.44
N GLU A 775 16.64 -17.27 -6.45
CA GLU A 775 15.66 -16.19 -6.36
C GLU A 775 15.87 -15.16 -7.49
N THR A 776 17.10 -14.85 -7.80
CA THR A 776 17.46 -13.97 -8.93
C THR A 776 17.03 -14.57 -10.25
N ILE A 777 17.25 -15.88 -10.46
CA ILE A 777 16.88 -16.59 -11.67
C ILE A 777 15.35 -16.62 -11.84
N ALA A 778 14.61 -16.90 -10.75
CA ALA A 778 13.15 -16.99 -10.77
C ALA A 778 12.45 -15.67 -11.08
N ASN A 779 13.08 -14.54 -10.73
CA ASN A 779 12.55 -13.21 -10.96
C ASN A 779 12.97 -12.59 -12.31
N GLY A 780 13.74 -13.30 -13.13
CA GLY A 780 14.22 -12.84 -14.43
C GLY A 780 13.12 -12.69 -15.47
N LEU A 781 13.23 -11.66 -16.33
CA LEU A 781 12.30 -11.48 -17.45
C LEU A 781 12.54 -12.50 -18.56
N PRO A 782 11.50 -12.85 -19.35
CA PRO A 782 11.60 -13.83 -20.41
C PRO A 782 12.57 -13.44 -21.53
N TYR A 783 13.31 -14.43 -22.04
CA TYR A 783 14.20 -14.30 -23.20
C TYR A 783 14.23 -15.62 -23.99
N THR A 784 14.61 -15.56 -25.28
CA THR A 784 14.66 -16.75 -26.12
C THR A 784 15.97 -17.52 -25.96
N GLY A 785 17.11 -16.83 -25.81
CA GLY A 785 18.39 -17.50 -25.65
C GLY A 785 19.53 -16.57 -25.28
N ILE A 786 20.58 -17.13 -24.67
CA ILE A 786 21.83 -16.42 -24.35
C ILE A 786 23.02 -17.24 -24.85
N PHE A 787 23.96 -16.59 -25.52
CA PHE A 787 25.11 -17.20 -26.18
C PHE A 787 26.37 -16.42 -25.82
N GLY A 788 27.52 -17.13 -25.80
CA GLY A 788 28.83 -16.53 -25.50
C GLY A 788 29.09 -16.37 -24.00
N HIS A 789 28.22 -16.93 -23.16
CA HIS A 789 28.41 -17.00 -21.71
C HIS A 789 29.57 -17.93 -21.31
N GLU A 790 29.96 -18.83 -22.19
CA GLU A 790 31.06 -19.78 -21.99
C GLU A 790 32.41 -19.08 -21.82
N ASN A 791 32.52 -17.80 -22.21
CA ASN A 791 33.70 -16.95 -22.01
C ASN A 791 33.75 -16.31 -20.61
N LEU A 792 32.77 -16.59 -19.76
CA LEU A 792 32.65 -16.02 -18.43
C LEU A 792 32.64 -17.11 -17.36
N ASP A 793 33.36 -16.89 -16.28
CA ASP A 793 33.34 -17.77 -15.11
C ASP A 793 32.36 -17.26 -14.06
N GLU A 794 32.11 -15.93 -14.02
CA GLU A 794 31.26 -15.31 -13.01
C GLU A 794 30.60 -14.04 -13.54
N VAL A 795 29.45 -13.70 -12.97
CA VAL A 795 28.76 -12.41 -13.14
C VAL A 795 28.56 -11.75 -11.77
N ALA A 796 28.89 -10.46 -11.66
CA ALA A 796 28.74 -9.67 -10.45
C ALA A 796 27.87 -8.44 -10.69
N PHE A 797 26.87 -8.24 -9.82
CA PHE A 797 26.00 -7.07 -9.87
C PHE A 797 26.39 -6.05 -8.79
N VAL A 798 26.66 -4.82 -9.19
CA VAL A 798 27.10 -3.70 -8.33
C VAL A 798 26.07 -2.58 -8.43
N ASP A 799 25.14 -2.54 -7.50
CA ASP A 799 24.07 -1.56 -7.41
C ASP A 799 24.29 -0.53 -6.29
N GLN A 800 23.43 0.48 -6.23
CA GLN A 800 23.44 1.54 -5.24
C GLN A 800 22.67 1.20 -3.95
N THR A 801 22.18 -0.04 -3.79
CA THR A 801 21.46 -0.44 -2.58
C THR A 801 22.39 -0.42 -1.37
N PRO A 802 21.87 -0.09 -0.16
CA PRO A 802 22.68 -0.10 1.06
C PRO A 802 23.34 -1.46 1.30
N ILE A 803 24.58 -1.46 1.78
CA ILE A 803 25.34 -2.68 2.10
C ILE A 803 24.83 -3.43 3.34
N GLY A 804 23.87 -2.87 4.05
CA GLY A 804 23.20 -3.47 5.21
C GLY A 804 22.12 -2.58 5.76
N ARG A 805 21.14 -3.20 6.44
CA ARG A 805 19.98 -2.49 7.02
C ARG A 805 20.16 -2.16 8.50
N SER A 806 21.14 -2.74 9.16
CA SER A 806 21.40 -2.58 10.60
C SER A 806 22.51 -1.55 10.84
N PRO A 807 22.45 -0.73 11.89
CA PRO A 807 23.55 0.12 12.33
C PRO A 807 24.86 -0.61 12.63
N ARG A 808 24.82 -1.94 12.78
CA ARG A 808 25.97 -2.82 12.96
C ARG A 808 26.74 -3.07 11.66
N SER A 809 26.09 -2.95 10.51
CA SER A 809 26.76 -3.03 9.22
C SER A 809 27.58 -1.76 9.01
N ASN A 810 28.83 -1.91 8.63
CA ASN A 810 29.77 -0.80 8.41
C ASN A 810 30.86 -1.20 7.39
N PRO A 811 31.66 -0.26 6.85
CA PRO A 811 32.66 -0.52 5.84
C PRO A 811 33.67 -1.60 6.25
N VAL A 812 34.14 -1.58 7.50
CA VAL A 812 35.17 -2.53 7.96
C VAL A 812 34.67 -3.96 8.07
N THR A 813 33.39 -4.16 8.43
CA THR A 813 32.76 -5.49 8.45
C THR A 813 32.47 -6.00 7.05
N TYR A 814 32.00 -5.13 6.19
CA TYR A 814 31.68 -5.48 4.81
C TYR A 814 32.91 -5.94 4.01
N LEU A 815 34.03 -5.23 4.15
CA LEU A 815 35.27 -5.58 3.50
C LEU A 815 36.05 -6.70 4.25
N LYS A 816 35.48 -7.28 5.31
CA LYS A 816 36.08 -8.31 6.14
C LYS A 816 37.49 -7.90 6.68
N ILE A 817 37.67 -6.61 6.96
CA ILE A 817 38.88 -6.07 7.61
C ILE A 817 38.78 -6.28 9.12
N PHE A 818 37.55 -6.23 9.64
CA PHE A 818 37.30 -6.26 11.08
C PHE A 818 37.78 -7.56 11.75
N ASP A 819 37.72 -8.66 11.04
CA ASP A 819 38.21 -9.94 11.56
C ASP A 819 39.72 -9.91 11.81
N ASP A 820 40.50 -9.32 10.88
CA ASP A 820 41.93 -9.15 11.02
C ASP A 820 42.26 -8.19 12.18
N ILE A 821 41.51 -7.10 12.33
CA ILE A 821 41.70 -6.14 13.45
C ILE A 821 41.39 -6.81 14.79
N ARG A 822 40.30 -7.56 14.90
CA ARG A 822 39.95 -8.26 16.16
C ARG A 822 41.00 -9.28 16.58
N ASN A 823 41.54 -9.99 15.63
CA ASN A 823 42.65 -10.95 15.90
C ASN A 823 43.88 -10.20 16.41
N LEU A 824 44.24 -9.07 15.79
CA LEU A 824 45.36 -8.25 16.24
C LEU A 824 45.21 -7.76 17.69
N TYR A 825 43.99 -7.29 18.06
CA TYR A 825 43.70 -6.87 19.43
C TYR A 825 43.73 -8.05 20.42
N ALA A 826 43.29 -9.23 20.03
CA ALA A 826 43.36 -10.44 20.86
C ALA A 826 44.80 -10.94 21.09
N GLU A 827 45.74 -10.55 20.21
CA GLU A 827 47.15 -10.89 20.33
C GLU A 827 47.92 -9.93 21.24
N THR A 828 47.36 -8.83 21.67
CA THR A 828 47.99 -7.88 22.60
C THR A 828 48.29 -8.54 23.95
N PRO A 829 49.37 -8.15 24.67
CA PRO A 829 49.70 -8.74 25.98
C PRO A 829 48.55 -8.62 26.98
N GLU A 830 47.93 -7.46 27.08
CA GLU A 830 46.85 -7.17 28.03
C GLU A 830 45.57 -8.01 27.72
N ALA A 831 45.26 -8.24 26.43
CA ALA A 831 44.16 -9.12 26.06
C ALA A 831 44.43 -10.57 26.41
N LYS A 832 45.65 -11.07 26.21
CA LYS A 832 46.04 -12.42 26.57
C LYS A 832 46.02 -12.62 28.08
N GLU A 833 46.49 -11.65 28.86
CA GLU A 833 46.49 -11.69 30.31
C GLU A 833 45.05 -11.78 30.87
N ARG A 834 44.13 -11.06 30.25
CA ARG A 834 42.71 -11.08 30.62
C ARG A 834 41.91 -12.23 29.98
N GLY A 835 42.54 -13.07 29.15
CA GLY A 835 41.88 -14.18 28.44
C GLY A 835 40.87 -13.75 27.39
N TYR A 836 41.04 -12.56 26.80
CA TYR A 836 40.12 -12.03 25.79
C TYR A 836 40.44 -12.58 24.41
N SER A 837 39.54 -13.39 23.88
CA SER A 837 39.58 -13.88 22.50
C SER A 837 39.09 -12.80 21.50
N ALA A 838 39.32 -13.03 20.21
CA ALA A 838 38.83 -12.15 19.15
C ALA A 838 37.28 -11.90 19.20
N GLY A 839 36.51 -12.78 19.83
CA GLY A 839 35.09 -12.62 20.09
C GLY A 839 34.77 -11.44 21.02
N TYR A 840 35.60 -11.18 22.03
CA TYR A 840 35.43 -10.04 22.95
C TYR A 840 35.53 -8.68 22.26
N PHE A 841 36.28 -8.60 21.18
CA PHE A 841 36.41 -7.40 20.34
C PHE A 841 35.36 -7.30 19.26
N SER A 842 34.30 -8.14 19.30
CA SER A 842 33.15 -8.07 18.40
C SER A 842 32.00 -7.33 19.06
N PHE A 843 31.44 -6.34 18.38
CA PHE A 843 30.20 -5.69 18.82
C PHE A 843 28.93 -6.51 18.47
N ASN A 844 29.09 -7.67 17.78
CA ASN A 844 27.96 -8.55 17.39
C ASN A 844 27.76 -9.74 18.36
N VAL A 845 28.76 -10.05 19.20
CA VAL A 845 28.78 -11.21 20.10
C VAL A 845 28.78 -10.73 21.56
N ASP A 846 28.14 -11.49 22.44
CA ASP A 846 28.16 -11.20 23.88
C ASP A 846 29.59 -11.40 24.45
N GLY A 847 29.93 -10.61 25.47
CA GLY A 847 31.22 -10.61 26.14
C GLY A 847 31.85 -9.22 26.23
N GLY A 848 32.18 -8.61 25.10
CA GLY A 848 32.82 -7.28 25.10
C GLY A 848 31.95 -6.12 24.64
N ARG A 849 30.76 -6.39 24.11
CA ARG A 849 29.84 -5.36 23.67
C ARG A 849 29.15 -4.66 24.83
N CYS A 850 28.72 -3.42 24.62
CA CYS A 850 27.89 -2.69 25.58
C CYS A 850 26.56 -3.43 25.83
N GLY A 851 26.21 -3.68 27.11
CA GLY A 851 25.02 -4.41 27.50
C GLY A 851 23.71 -3.68 27.19
N VAL A 852 23.72 -2.33 27.21
CA VAL A 852 22.53 -1.51 26.95
C VAL A 852 22.19 -1.47 25.45
N CYS A 853 23.10 -1.01 24.60
CA CYS A 853 22.86 -0.93 23.16
C CYS A 853 23.17 -2.23 22.39
N LYS A 854 23.62 -3.26 23.09
CA LYS A 854 24.00 -4.56 22.50
C LYS A 854 24.96 -4.45 21.30
N GLY A 855 25.86 -3.44 21.35
CA GLY A 855 26.87 -3.20 20.31
C GLY A 855 26.43 -2.31 19.15
N GLU A 856 25.23 -1.74 19.17
CA GLU A 856 24.77 -0.83 18.11
C GLU A 856 25.35 0.58 18.25
N GLY A 857 25.71 0.99 19.47
CA GLY A 857 26.16 2.35 19.78
C GLY A 857 25.01 3.34 19.95
N PHE A 858 23.81 2.98 19.46
CA PHE A 858 22.61 3.79 19.51
C PHE A 858 21.46 2.98 20.12
N ILE A 859 20.48 3.65 20.66
CA ILE A 859 19.21 3.08 21.10
C ILE A 859 18.16 3.51 20.08
N GLN A 860 17.52 2.52 19.47
CA GLN A 860 16.42 2.72 18.55
C GLN A 860 15.13 2.82 19.36
N THR A 861 14.40 3.92 19.20
CA THR A 861 13.06 4.10 19.73
C THR A 861 12.07 3.97 18.56
N ASP A 862 11.23 2.93 18.63
CA ASP A 862 10.18 2.70 17.63
C ASP A 862 9.08 3.76 17.82
N MET A 863 8.96 4.64 16.85
CA MET A 863 7.96 5.70 16.80
C MET A 863 6.81 5.25 15.89
N GLN A 864 5.97 4.34 16.34
CA GLN A 864 4.85 3.66 15.64
C GLN A 864 4.25 4.36 14.40
N PHE A 865 4.32 5.69 14.32
CA PHE A 865 3.76 6.52 13.23
C PHE A 865 4.78 7.46 12.56
N ALA A 866 6.04 7.49 13.02
CA ALA A 866 7.15 8.30 12.51
C ALA A 866 8.37 7.41 12.23
N PRO A 867 9.42 7.89 11.54
CA PRO A 867 10.69 7.17 11.43
C PRO A 867 11.31 6.88 12.80
N ASP A 868 11.98 5.74 12.92
CA ASP A 868 12.65 5.36 14.18
C ASP A 868 13.74 6.36 14.57
N VAL A 869 13.75 6.75 15.84
CA VAL A 869 14.76 7.67 16.41
C VAL A 869 15.95 6.86 16.91
N PHE A 870 17.15 7.28 16.52
CA PHE A 870 18.41 6.70 16.98
C PHE A 870 19.13 7.67 17.89
N THR A 871 19.05 7.46 19.21
CA THR A 871 19.80 8.25 20.19
C THR A 871 21.11 7.56 20.60
N ARG A 872 22.18 8.32 20.84
CA ARG A 872 23.44 7.75 21.30
C ARG A 872 23.24 7.02 22.63
N CYS A 873 23.78 5.81 22.73
CA CYS A 873 23.67 5.04 23.95
C CYS A 873 24.30 5.76 25.14
N PRO A 874 23.55 6.02 26.22
CA PRO A 874 24.06 6.79 27.36
C PRO A 874 25.18 6.05 28.13
N GLN A 875 25.23 4.72 28.08
CA GLN A 875 26.26 3.93 28.77
C GLN A 875 27.61 3.94 28.05
N CYS A 876 27.61 3.70 26.73
CA CYS A 876 28.86 3.63 25.97
C CYS A 876 29.17 4.90 25.16
N ASN A 877 28.27 5.87 25.17
CA ASN A 877 28.38 7.14 24.41
C ASN A 877 28.74 6.91 22.92
N GLY A 878 28.09 5.93 22.28
CA GLY A 878 28.34 5.57 20.89
C GLY A 878 29.50 4.61 20.66
N LYS A 879 30.33 4.32 21.64
CA LYS A 879 31.56 3.50 21.49
C LYS A 879 31.32 1.98 21.29
N ARG A 880 30.09 1.49 21.44
CA ARG A 880 29.63 0.11 21.17
C ARG A 880 30.15 -0.96 22.16
N TYR A 881 31.22 -0.72 22.91
CA TYR A 881 31.87 -1.68 23.79
C TYR A 881 31.72 -1.35 25.27
N CYS A 882 31.93 -2.36 26.12
CA CYS A 882 32.07 -2.15 27.55
C CYS A 882 33.44 -1.52 27.89
N ARG A 883 33.53 -0.87 29.07
CA ARG A 883 34.72 -0.18 29.50
C ARG A 883 35.99 -1.07 29.53
N ALA A 884 35.84 -2.31 29.98
CA ALA A 884 36.96 -3.28 30.10
C ALA A 884 37.61 -3.58 28.73
N VAL A 885 36.86 -3.63 27.64
CA VAL A 885 37.41 -3.82 26.28
C VAL A 885 38.11 -2.56 25.78
N LEU A 886 37.58 -1.37 26.16
CA LEU A 886 38.13 -0.10 25.72
C LEU A 886 39.50 0.23 26.39
N GLU A 887 39.83 -0.46 27.47
CA GLU A 887 41.16 -0.34 28.13
C GLU A 887 42.26 -1.04 27.34
N ILE A 888 41.91 -1.99 26.47
CA ILE A 888 42.89 -2.68 25.61
C ILE A 888 43.27 -1.77 24.45
N THR A 889 44.55 -1.51 24.29
CA THR A 889 45.04 -0.64 23.23
C THR A 889 46.06 -1.37 22.30
N HIS A 890 46.07 -0.97 21.04
CA HIS A 890 47.11 -1.29 20.07
C HIS A 890 47.66 0.02 19.53
N ARG A 891 48.97 0.31 19.78
CA ARG A 891 49.61 1.59 19.41
C ARG A 891 48.81 2.80 19.93
N ASP A 892 48.49 2.78 21.22
CA ASP A 892 47.77 3.83 21.96
C ASP A 892 46.31 4.12 21.48
N ARG A 893 45.71 3.21 20.72
CA ARG A 893 44.32 3.31 20.25
C ARG A 893 43.53 2.08 20.65
N ASN A 894 42.38 2.27 21.26
CA ASN A 894 41.43 1.20 21.53
C ASN A 894 40.61 0.86 20.28
N ILE A 895 39.85 -0.23 20.32
CA ILE A 895 39.10 -0.71 19.16
C ILE A 895 38.01 0.26 18.70
N ALA A 896 37.41 1.05 19.61
CA ALA A 896 36.43 2.07 19.25
C ALA A 896 37.09 3.26 18.54
N ASP A 897 38.28 3.68 19.00
CA ASP A 897 39.06 4.74 18.35
C ASP A 897 39.44 4.32 16.92
N VAL A 898 39.74 3.04 16.68
CA VAL A 898 40.03 2.50 15.34
C VAL A 898 38.77 2.51 14.45
N LEU A 899 37.61 2.20 14.99
CA LEU A 899 36.37 2.29 14.22
C LEU A 899 36.01 3.74 13.84
N ASP A 900 36.46 4.72 14.64
CA ASP A 900 36.27 6.14 14.35
C ASP A 900 37.32 6.70 13.36
N MET A 901 38.40 6.01 13.10
CA MET A 901 39.42 6.41 12.11
C MET A 901 38.82 6.40 10.71
N THR A 902 39.26 7.35 9.88
CA THR A 902 39.09 7.29 8.44
C THR A 902 39.93 6.18 7.83
N ALA A 903 39.60 5.71 6.63
CA ALA A 903 40.39 4.67 5.95
C ALA A 903 41.86 5.12 5.73
N ARG A 904 42.09 6.42 5.50
CA ARG A 904 43.42 7.04 5.36
C ARG A 904 44.23 6.99 6.67
N GLU A 905 43.61 7.32 7.80
CA GLU A 905 44.25 7.29 9.12
C GLU A 905 44.53 5.84 9.54
N ALA A 906 43.57 4.93 9.36
CA ALA A 906 43.70 3.53 9.63
C ALA A 906 44.82 2.89 8.80
N PHE A 907 45.00 3.27 7.53
CA PHE A 907 46.07 2.81 6.67
C PHE A 907 47.45 3.17 7.25
N LYS A 908 47.60 4.36 7.83
CA LYS A 908 48.84 4.81 8.52
C LYS A 908 49.02 4.07 9.84
N HIS A 909 47.96 3.92 10.63
CA HIS A 909 47.97 3.28 11.96
C HIS A 909 48.43 1.79 11.86
N PHE A 910 47.89 1.07 10.87
CA PHE A 910 48.20 -0.34 10.64
C PHE A 910 49.41 -0.55 9.73
N ARG A 911 50.39 0.38 9.75
CA ARG A 911 51.62 0.22 8.99
C ARG A 911 52.38 -1.05 9.42
N GLY A 912 52.67 -1.96 8.47
CA GLY A 912 53.26 -3.25 8.70
C GLY A 912 52.28 -4.42 8.74
N GLU A 913 51.00 -4.17 8.91
CA GLU A 913 49.95 -5.17 8.87
C GLU A 913 49.43 -5.36 7.42
N ASN A 914 50.16 -6.14 6.63
CA ASN A 914 49.96 -6.25 5.18
C ASN A 914 48.51 -6.61 4.77
N LYS A 915 47.86 -7.54 5.53
CA LYS A 915 46.47 -7.97 5.22
C LYS A 915 45.49 -6.82 5.36
N ILE A 916 45.60 -6.05 6.46
CA ILE A 916 44.75 -4.90 6.74
C ILE A 916 45.01 -3.79 5.73
N GLN A 917 46.29 -3.47 5.51
CA GLN A 917 46.69 -2.40 4.58
C GLN A 917 46.24 -2.66 3.15
N GLN A 918 46.35 -3.89 2.64
CA GLN A 918 45.89 -4.22 1.29
C GLN A 918 44.38 -3.97 1.08
N LYS A 919 43.59 -4.34 2.07
CA LYS A 919 42.13 -4.13 2.01
C LYS A 919 41.78 -2.63 2.14
N LEU A 920 42.43 -1.90 3.04
CA LEU A 920 42.27 -0.45 3.18
C LEU A 920 42.70 0.31 1.92
N LYS A 921 43.79 -0.12 1.27
CA LYS A 921 44.26 0.48 0.02
C LYS A 921 43.19 0.41 -1.05
N ARG A 922 42.47 -0.70 -1.20
CA ARG A 922 41.41 -0.83 -2.17
C ARG A 922 40.20 0.09 -1.90
N MET A 923 39.91 0.32 -0.63
CA MET A 923 38.91 1.34 -0.24
C MET A 923 39.38 2.75 -0.64
N MET A 924 40.69 3.03 -0.52
CA MET A 924 41.27 4.29 -0.94
C MET A 924 41.32 4.42 -2.48
N ASP A 925 41.59 3.33 -3.20
CA ASP A 925 41.68 3.29 -4.68
C ASP A 925 40.34 3.61 -5.36
N VAL A 926 39.23 3.36 -4.68
CA VAL A 926 37.89 3.76 -5.14
C VAL A 926 37.44 5.13 -4.63
N GLY A 927 38.35 5.90 -4.02
CA GLY A 927 38.10 7.26 -3.53
C GLY A 927 37.25 7.35 -2.26
N LEU A 928 37.31 6.34 -1.38
CA LEU A 928 36.62 6.29 -0.09
C LEU A 928 37.58 6.44 1.11
N ASP A 929 38.70 7.14 0.94
CA ASP A 929 39.72 7.33 1.93
C ASP A 929 39.28 8.18 3.14
N TYR A 930 38.24 9.00 2.96
CA TYR A 930 37.65 9.85 3.98
C TYR A 930 36.60 9.15 4.86
N LEU A 931 36.05 7.99 4.42
CA LEU A 931 35.05 7.26 5.20
C LEU A 931 35.66 6.70 6.50
N ARG A 932 34.89 6.79 7.59
CA ARG A 932 35.24 6.14 8.86
C ARG A 932 34.94 4.66 8.80
N LEU A 933 35.84 3.84 9.37
CA LEU A 933 35.74 2.39 9.35
C LEU A 933 34.43 1.86 9.97
N GLY A 934 34.02 2.47 11.08
CA GLY A 934 32.83 2.10 11.83
C GLY A 934 31.56 2.85 11.44
N GLN A 935 31.56 3.66 10.35
CA GLN A 935 30.39 4.40 9.91
C GLN A 935 29.22 3.47 9.60
N PRO A 936 28.00 3.69 10.16
CA PRO A 936 26.85 2.86 9.89
C PRO A 936 26.50 2.82 8.40
N ALA A 937 26.19 1.63 7.88
CA ALA A 937 25.92 1.44 6.45
C ALA A 937 24.70 2.22 5.94
N ASN A 938 23.73 2.50 6.80
CA ASN A 938 22.53 3.28 6.49
C ASN A 938 22.80 4.79 6.39
N THR A 939 23.97 5.28 6.75
CA THR A 939 24.40 6.69 6.60
C THR A 939 25.25 6.92 5.35
N LEU A 940 25.53 5.88 4.58
CA LEU A 940 26.28 5.99 3.33
C LEU A 940 25.37 6.45 2.19
N SER A 941 25.87 7.33 1.34
CA SER A 941 25.20 7.67 0.08
C SER A 941 25.18 6.45 -0.87
N GLY A 942 24.26 6.44 -1.84
CA GLY A 942 24.16 5.36 -2.82
C GLY A 942 25.48 5.16 -3.60
N GLY A 943 26.15 6.25 -3.95
CA GLY A 943 27.46 6.19 -4.61
C GLY A 943 28.58 5.66 -3.73
N GLU A 944 28.58 5.98 -2.43
CA GLU A 944 29.56 5.42 -1.47
C GLU A 944 29.34 3.93 -1.28
N ALA A 945 28.08 3.50 -1.13
CA ALA A 945 27.72 2.09 -1.03
C ALA A 945 28.15 1.30 -2.28
N GLN A 946 27.92 1.83 -3.47
CA GLN A 946 28.33 1.22 -4.74
C GLN A 946 29.85 1.09 -4.85
N ARG A 947 30.61 2.17 -4.55
CA ARG A 947 32.06 2.13 -4.55
C ARG A 947 32.64 1.14 -3.51
N LEU A 948 31.99 1.03 -2.35
CA LEU A 948 32.40 0.06 -1.32
C LEU A 948 32.15 -1.39 -1.78
N LYS A 949 31.05 -1.66 -2.49
CA LYS A 949 30.80 -2.96 -3.13
C LYS A 949 31.88 -3.27 -4.16
N LEU A 950 32.21 -2.29 -5.01
CA LEU A 950 33.31 -2.43 -5.99
C LEU A 950 34.64 -2.75 -5.29
N ALA A 951 35.00 -2.06 -4.21
CA ALA A 951 36.21 -2.33 -3.43
C ALA A 951 36.23 -3.76 -2.89
N SER A 952 35.08 -4.30 -2.47
CA SER A 952 34.95 -5.69 -2.01
C SER A 952 35.27 -6.68 -3.15
N PHE A 953 34.75 -6.46 -4.34
CA PHE A 953 35.05 -7.30 -5.50
C PHE A 953 36.51 -7.23 -5.92
N LEU A 954 37.11 -6.04 -5.89
CA LEU A 954 38.56 -5.88 -6.15
C LEU A 954 39.44 -6.52 -5.10
N SER A 955 38.95 -6.76 -3.88
CA SER A 955 39.71 -7.36 -2.78
C SER A 955 39.81 -8.87 -2.89
N THR A 956 38.93 -9.53 -3.64
CA THR A 956 38.94 -10.98 -3.81
C THR A 956 39.77 -11.33 -5.02
N ALA A 957 40.89 -12.01 -4.86
CA ALA A 957 41.68 -12.53 -5.98
C ALA A 957 40.89 -13.63 -6.68
N ARG A 958 40.25 -13.27 -7.79
CA ARG A 958 39.46 -14.20 -8.60
C ARG A 958 40.31 -14.79 -9.71
N LYS A 959 40.25 -16.13 -9.83
CA LYS A 959 40.82 -16.82 -11.00
C LYS A 959 39.66 -16.94 -12.00
N GLY A 960 39.71 -16.21 -13.09
CA GLY A 960 38.70 -16.29 -14.17
C GLY A 960 38.16 -14.97 -14.67
N SER A 961 37.30 -15.05 -15.70
CA SER A 961 36.65 -13.90 -16.37
C SER A 961 35.36 -13.54 -15.66
N CYS A 962 35.26 -12.31 -15.11
CA CYS A 962 34.06 -11.82 -14.45
C CYS A 962 33.42 -10.66 -15.24
N LEU A 963 32.12 -10.74 -15.50
CA LEU A 963 31.35 -9.63 -16.02
C LEU A 963 30.78 -8.80 -14.86
N PHE A 964 31.20 -7.53 -14.77
CA PHE A 964 30.63 -6.58 -13.81
C PHE A 964 29.45 -5.84 -14.45
N ILE A 965 28.30 -5.95 -13.86
CA ILE A 965 27.12 -5.18 -14.22
C ILE A 965 26.94 -4.08 -13.16
N MET A 966 26.96 -2.82 -13.61
CA MET A 966 26.84 -1.65 -12.71
C MET A 966 25.56 -0.88 -13.06
N ASN A 967 24.86 -0.43 -12.02
CA ASN A 967 23.64 0.38 -12.18
C ASN A 967 23.84 1.77 -11.58
#